data_7d4eece116bcc30708a285ce0b447f1d
#
_entry.id   7d4eece116bcc30708a285ce0b447f1d
#
_cell.length_a   1.000
_cell.length_b   1.000
_cell.length_c   1.000
_cell.angle_alpha   90.00
_cell.angle_beta   90.00
_cell.angle_gamma   90.00
#
_symmetry.space_group_name_H-M   'P 1'
#
loop_
_entity.id
_entity.type
_entity.pdbx_description
1 polymer ?
#
loop_
_entity_poly.entity_id
_entity_poly.type
_entity_poly.pdbx_seq_one_letter_code
_entity_poly.pdbx_strand_id
1 'polypeptide(L)'
;MEAHRSPPEVVLTLLVLLVFVSCFARAQNNPLRNNTERSALFDLRSSLGLRAKDWPRRGEPCWNWTGVACQNGRVVGISVSGLQRTRAGSVNPQFAVASLANLSLLATFNSSGFALPGSIPDWLGQSLSALQVLDLRSASVRGPIPQSLGSLGSLHSLYLSGNSLTGAIPSQLGQLSALSVLNLSQNSLTGPIPQTFSTLSNLISLDLSSNYLSGPVPPGLANLTKLQFLNLSSNILTASIPNQLGQLFQLVELDLSSNNLMGTVPVDLGGLRSLQKMLLGNNGLQGSLSDKLFSNLTRLQFLVLSDNKIEGDIPGVLWSMHGLRFLDVSGNNFTGVLANLSWNVNSTNTMFNLSNNLFYGALPTSLGKFSLIDFSGNYFQGKVPNDIETNASLNRNCLQSVMDQRSSEDCRLFYAERNLSFDNFGAPSPAESSTKSNKRWIFILAGLFGGLGFIVLLVLVLLLLLRRCDKRIASQREIANVGPAPEGRSPLPAKVSINSSGVGELFTYEQILHYTDGFSEINLIKHGHSGDLFRGILESGAPVVVKRVDLRALKKESYMMELDVLNKVSHMRLVPLLGHCLEHDSEKLLVYKYMPNGDLSNSLYRVTNLEDDNLQSLDWITRLKIAIGAAEGLSYLHHECSPPLVHRDVQASSILLDDKFEVRLGSLSEVHAQEGDSHQNVITKLLRKPQ
;
A
#
# COMPACT_ATOMS: atom_id res chain seq x y z
N MET A 1 -24.38 10.19 -10.56
CA MET A 1 -23.83 9.02 -11.28
C MET A 1 -23.19 8.12 -10.25
N GLU A 2 -23.69 6.92 -10.12
CA GLU A 2 -23.51 6.02 -8.98
C GLU A 2 -22.07 5.57 -8.77
N ALA A 3 -21.63 5.68 -7.53
CA ALA A 3 -20.33 5.19 -7.07
C ALA A 3 -20.26 3.67 -7.25
N HIS A 4 -19.45 3.20 -8.19
CA HIS A 4 -19.05 1.79 -8.29
C HIS A 4 -18.15 1.42 -7.09
N ARG A 5 -18.76 1.05 -5.97
CA ARG A 5 -18.13 0.11 -5.04
C ARG A 5 -17.87 -1.18 -5.80
N SER A 6 -16.73 -1.82 -5.56
CA SER A 6 -16.42 -3.08 -6.22
C SER A 6 -17.58 -4.05 -6.03
N PRO A 7 -18.08 -4.72 -7.08
CA PRO A 7 -19.24 -5.61 -7.01
C PRO A 7 -19.20 -6.64 -5.86
N PRO A 8 -18.02 -7.22 -5.47
CA PRO A 8 -17.97 -8.20 -4.40
C PRO A 8 -18.26 -7.65 -3.00
N GLU A 9 -17.80 -6.44 -2.69
CA GLU A 9 -18.09 -5.84 -1.37
C GLU A 9 -19.56 -5.41 -1.25
N VAL A 10 -20.18 -4.99 -2.34
CA VAL A 10 -21.61 -4.62 -2.35
C VAL A 10 -22.50 -5.86 -2.27
N VAL A 11 -22.16 -6.92 -2.97
CA VAL A 11 -22.92 -8.19 -2.91
C VAL A 11 -22.72 -8.84 -1.54
N LEU A 12 -21.50 -8.82 -1.00
CA LEU A 12 -21.20 -9.37 0.32
C LEU A 12 -21.86 -8.57 1.45
N THR A 13 -21.82 -7.23 1.39
CA THR A 13 -22.53 -6.35 2.33
C THR A 13 -24.06 -6.45 2.16
N LEU A 14 -24.57 -6.59 0.96
CA LEU A 14 -26.01 -6.81 0.72
C LEU A 14 -26.48 -8.18 1.21
N LEU A 15 -25.69 -9.25 1.05
CA LEU A 15 -26.01 -10.56 1.62
C LEU A 15 -26.02 -10.55 3.14
N VAL A 16 -25.03 -9.90 3.77
CA VAL A 16 -25.00 -9.72 5.23
C VAL A 16 -26.13 -8.82 5.68
N LEU A 17 -26.42 -7.72 4.98
CA LEU A 17 -27.55 -6.84 5.26
C LEU A 17 -28.90 -7.57 5.05
N LEU A 18 -29.04 -8.40 4.02
CA LEU A 18 -30.27 -9.16 3.78
C LEU A 18 -30.51 -10.22 4.86
N VAL A 19 -29.49 -10.91 5.34
CA VAL A 19 -29.60 -11.83 6.47
C VAL A 19 -29.88 -11.06 7.76
N PHE A 20 -29.21 -9.93 8.00
CA PHE A 20 -29.55 -9.04 9.13
C PHE A 20 -30.96 -8.47 9.01
N VAL A 21 -31.35 -7.90 7.87
CA VAL A 21 -32.67 -7.33 7.65
C VAL A 21 -33.74 -8.39 7.72
N SER A 22 -33.53 -9.62 7.26
CA SER A 22 -34.51 -10.69 7.38
C SER A 22 -34.65 -11.19 8.82
N CYS A 23 -33.60 -11.18 9.64
CA CYS A 23 -33.72 -11.45 11.08
C CYS A 23 -34.35 -10.29 11.86
N PHE A 24 -34.09 -9.02 11.49
CA PHE A 24 -34.68 -7.87 12.16
C PHE A 24 -36.10 -7.51 11.68
N ALA A 25 -36.43 -7.76 10.41
CA ALA A 25 -37.77 -7.43 9.86
C ALA A 25 -38.91 -8.30 10.37
N ARG A 26 -38.63 -9.40 11.10
CA ARG A 26 -39.61 -10.26 11.77
C ARG A 26 -39.56 -10.19 13.30
N ALA A 27 -38.92 -9.18 13.87
CA ALA A 27 -38.92 -8.98 15.32
C ALA A 27 -40.36 -8.69 15.79
N GLN A 28 -41.10 -9.73 16.19
CA GLN A 28 -42.33 -9.55 16.96
C GLN A 28 -41.91 -9.02 18.34
N ASN A 29 -42.54 -7.93 18.79
CA ASN A 29 -42.32 -7.28 20.09
C ASN A 29 -42.77 -8.14 21.28
N ASN A 30 -42.26 -9.36 21.40
CA ASN A 30 -42.52 -10.22 22.55
C ASN A 30 -41.38 -10.11 23.57
N PRO A 31 -41.67 -9.95 24.86
CA PRO A 31 -40.66 -9.94 25.89
C PRO A 31 -39.89 -11.25 25.97
N LEU A 32 -38.65 -11.20 26.42
CA LEU A 32 -37.82 -12.39 26.62
C LEU A 32 -38.46 -13.34 27.65
N ARG A 33 -38.88 -14.52 27.21
CA ARG A 33 -39.61 -15.50 28.03
C ARG A 33 -38.69 -16.43 28.79
N ASN A 34 -37.42 -16.62 28.33
CA ASN A 34 -36.48 -17.57 28.90
C ASN A 34 -35.59 -16.90 29.96
N ASN A 35 -35.70 -17.27 31.22
CA ASN A 35 -34.90 -16.74 32.30
C ASN A 35 -33.42 -17.12 32.15
N THR A 36 -33.08 -18.28 31.59
CA THR A 36 -31.71 -18.71 31.36
C THR A 36 -31.07 -17.80 30.34
N GLU A 37 -31.76 -17.46 29.25
CA GLU A 37 -31.25 -16.53 28.24
C GLU A 37 -31.12 -15.11 28.78
N ARG A 38 -32.06 -14.70 29.65
CA ARG A 38 -31.98 -13.40 30.36
C ARG A 38 -30.73 -13.33 31.23
N SER A 39 -30.47 -14.36 32.03
CA SER A 39 -29.25 -14.44 32.84
C SER A 39 -28.01 -14.41 31.97
N ALA A 40 -28.00 -15.21 30.90
CA ALA A 40 -26.87 -15.27 29.94
C ALA A 40 -26.54 -13.91 29.31
N LEU A 41 -27.57 -13.10 28.99
CA LEU A 41 -27.36 -11.76 28.44
C LEU A 41 -26.77 -10.79 29.50
N PHE A 42 -27.21 -10.88 30.78
CA PHE A 42 -26.63 -10.06 31.86
C PHE A 42 -25.19 -10.47 32.15
N ASP A 43 -24.88 -11.78 32.12
CA ASP A 43 -23.53 -12.30 32.27
C ASP A 43 -22.64 -11.82 31.13
N LEU A 44 -23.14 -11.88 29.87
CA LEU A 44 -22.44 -11.37 28.68
C LEU A 44 -22.17 -9.87 28.79
N ARG A 45 -23.18 -9.09 29.22
CA ARG A 45 -23.01 -7.66 29.46
C ARG A 45 -21.89 -7.38 30.45
N SER A 46 -21.84 -8.15 31.54
CA SER A 46 -20.85 -8.00 32.59
C SER A 46 -19.46 -8.39 32.12
N SER A 47 -19.33 -9.56 31.46
CA SER A 47 -18.05 -10.09 30.99
C SER A 47 -17.43 -9.22 29.89
N LEU A 48 -18.27 -8.64 29.01
CA LEU A 48 -17.83 -7.72 27.95
C LEU A 48 -17.65 -6.28 28.45
N GLY A 49 -18.10 -5.96 29.68
CA GLY A 49 -18.02 -4.62 30.26
C GLY A 49 -18.81 -3.57 29.46
N LEU A 50 -20.00 -3.92 28.94
CA LEU A 50 -20.79 -3.02 28.09
C LEU A 50 -21.44 -1.89 28.89
N ARG A 51 -21.54 -0.71 28.27
CA ARG A 51 -22.09 0.47 28.92
C ARG A 51 -23.59 0.34 29.17
N ALA A 52 -24.04 0.94 30.28
CA ALA A 52 -25.47 0.96 30.61
C ALA A 52 -26.33 1.75 29.61
N LYS A 53 -25.71 2.61 28.80
CA LYS A 53 -26.38 3.30 27.70
C LYS A 53 -26.82 2.31 26.60
N ASP A 54 -25.97 1.35 26.28
CA ASP A 54 -26.20 0.42 25.19
C ASP A 54 -26.99 -0.81 25.68
N TRP A 55 -26.64 -1.33 26.88
CA TRP A 55 -27.31 -2.45 27.54
C TRP A 55 -27.70 -2.05 28.98
N PRO A 56 -28.88 -1.43 29.18
CA PRO A 56 -29.30 -0.95 30.50
C PRO A 56 -29.53 -2.10 31.49
N ARG A 57 -29.24 -1.84 32.79
CA ARG A 57 -29.47 -2.83 33.85
C ARG A 57 -30.94 -3.12 34.10
N ARG A 58 -31.81 -2.14 33.84
CA ARG A 58 -33.27 -2.27 33.93
C ARG A 58 -33.84 -2.11 32.54
N GLY A 59 -34.73 -2.98 32.13
CA GLY A 59 -35.34 -2.99 30.82
C GLY A 59 -35.41 -4.37 30.19
N GLU A 60 -36.13 -4.46 29.11
CA GLU A 60 -36.34 -5.70 28.37
C GLU A 60 -35.24 -5.85 27.31
N PRO A 61 -34.38 -6.89 27.35
CA PRO A 61 -33.30 -7.06 26.38
C PRO A 61 -33.74 -7.02 24.95
N CYS A 62 -34.88 -7.64 24.63
CA CYS A 62 -35.41 -7.70 23.27
C CYS A 62 -35.86 -6.34 22.71
N TRP A 63 -36.04 -5.30 23.54
CA TRP A 63 -36.53 -3.98 23.12
C TRP A 63 -35.53 -2.86 23.35
N ASN A 64 -34.80 -2.96 24.45
CA ASN A 64 -34.00 -1.84 24.94
C ASN A 64 -32.48 -2.03 24.75
N TRP A 65 -32.02 -3.24 24.38
CA TRP A 65 -30.58 -3.51 24.27
C TRP A 65 -30.15 -3.41 22.80
N THR A 66 -29.23 -2.52 22.56
CA THR A 66 -28.67 -2.31 21.21
C THR A 66 -28.00 -3.58 20.70
N GLY A 67 -28.41 -4.04 19.52
CA GLY A 67 -27.82 -5.21 18.88
C GLY A 67 -28.30 -6.57 19.41
N VAL A 68 -29.34 -6.62 20.27
CA VAL A 68 -30.03 -7.86 20.62
C VAL A 68 -31.27 -8.04 19.75
N ALA A 69 -31.36 -9.19 19.06
CA ALA A 69 -32.52 -9.55 18.25
C ALA A 69 -33.22 -10.77 18.86
N CYS A 70 -34.52 -10.67 18.99
CA CYS A 70 -35.37 -11.75 19.51
C CYS A 70 -36.46 -12.16 18.52
N GLN A 71 -36.78 -13.44 18.53
CA GLN A 71 -37.94 -14.01 17.80
C GLN A 71 -38.76 -14.88 18.73
N ASN A 72 -40.08 -14.66 18.83
CA ASN A 72 -41.01 -15.40 19.71
C ASN A 72 -40.57 -15.40 21.19
N GLY A 73 -39.90 -14.32 21.66
CA GLY A 73 -39.42 -14.21 23.03
C GLY A 73 -38.17 -15.06 23.31
N ARG A 74 -37.38 -15.40 22.32
CA ARG A 74 -36.08 -16.09 22.40
C ARG A 74 -35.01 -15.28 21.66
N VAL A 75 -33.80 -15.28 22.16
CA VAL A 75 -32.66 -14.57 21.52
C VAL A 75 -32.18 -15.33 20.29
N VAL A 76 -32.21 -14.67 19.14
CA VAL A 76 -31.76 -15.23 17.86
C VAL A 76 -30.56 -14.49 17.27
N GLY A 77 -30.25 -13.27 17.76
CA GLY A 77 -29.12 -12.51 17.25
C GLY A 77 -28.50 -11.61 18.31
N ILE A 78 -27.17 -11.52 18.28
CA ILE A 78 -26.40 -10.60 19.10
C ILE A 78 -25.35 -9.93 18.21
N SER A 79 -25.35 -8.58 18.22
CA SER A 79 -24.31 -7.76 17.64
C SER A 79 -23.75 -6.80 18.67
N VAL A 80 -22.46 -6.94 18.97
CA VAL A 80 -21.72 -6.00 19.83
C VAL A 80 -20.79 -5.09 19.00
N SER A 81 -20.85 -5.19 17.67
CA SER A 81 -20.12 -4.32 16.75
C SER A 81 -20.49 -2.86 17.00
N GLY A 82 -19.48 -1.99 17.09
CA GLY A 82 -19.66 -0.56 17.35
C GLY A 82 -19.98 -0.20 18.82
N LEU A 83 -20.26 -1.19 19.69
CA LEU A 83 -20.49 -0.92 21.11
C LEU A 83 -19.16 -0.58 21.82
N GLN A 84 -19.26 0.11 22.94
CA GLN A 84 -18.09 0.53 23.71
C GLN A 84 -18.13 -0.04 25.12
N ARG A 85 -16.93 -0.30 25.66
CA ARG A 85 -16.76 -0.75 27.05
C ARG A 85 -16.82 0.41 28.04
N THR A 86 -17.17 0.09 29.29
CA THR A 86 -17.02 1.04 30.39
C THR A 86 -15.55 1.20 30.77
N ARG A 87 -15.12 2.41 31.14
CA ARG A 87 -13.73 2.68 31.58
C ARG A 87 -13.28 1.93 32.83
N ALA A 88 -14.22 1.37 33.61
CA ALA A 88 -13.99 0.81 34.95
C ALA A 88 -13.63 -0.68 34.95
N GLY A 89 -13.44 -1.33 33.81
CA GLY A 89 -13.09 -2.75 33.79
C GLY A 89 -11.66 -2.97 33.32
N SER A 90 -10.80 -3.55 34.17
CA SER A 90 -9.61 -4.23 33.69
C SER A 90 -10.08 -5.25 32.65
N VAL A 91 -9.68 -5.06 31.39
CA VAL A 91 -10.08 -5.94 30.31
C VAL A 91 -9.55 -7.33 30.66
N ASN A 92 -10.44 -8.26 31.01
CA ASN A 92 -10.06 -9.66 31.06
C ASN A 92 -9.54 -10.05 29.65
N PRO A 93 -8.27 -10.46 29.50
CA PRO A 93 -7.67 -10.73 28.19
C PRO A 93 -8.16 -12.03 27.54
N GLN A 94 -9.26 -12.59 27.96
CA GLN A 94 -9.83 -13.83 27.47
C GLN A 94 -11.05 -13.58 26.60
N PHE A 95 -11.38 -14.57 25.75
CA PHE A 95 -12.57 -14.60 24.90
C PHE A 95 -13.84 -14.70 25.75
N ALA A 96 -14.30 -13.57 26.27
CA ALA A 96 -15.22 -13.47 27.40
C ALA A 96 -16.71 -13.57 27.00
N VAL A 97 -17.08 -14.56 26.20
CA VAL A 97 -18.46 -14.77 25.71
C VAL A 97 -19.06 -16.13 26.08
N ALA A 98 -18.55 -16.77 27.14
CA ALA A 98 -18.97 -18.12 27.54
C ALA A 98 -20.49 -18.26 27.76
N SER A 99 -21.15 -17.20 28.20
CA SER A 99 -22.61 -17.19 28.43
C SER A 99 -23.44 -17.37 27.12
N LEU A 100 -22.83 -17.16 25.93
CA LEU A 100 -23.50 -17.46 24.64
C LEU A 100 -23.90 -18.94 24.54
N ALA A 101 -23.19 -19.86 25.21
CA ALA A 101 -23.54 -21.29 25.22
C ALA A 101 -24.96 -21.58 25.69
N ASN A 102 -25.56 -20.67 26.50
CA ASN A 102 -26.92 -20.77 26.98
C ASN A 102 -27.99 -20.23 26.00
N LEU A 103 -27.57 -19.69 24.85
CA LEU A 103 -28.46 -19.13 23.81
C LEU A 103 -28.65 -20.14 22.68
N SER A 104 -29.37 -21.21 22.93
CA SER A 104 -29.47 -22.37 22.01
C SER A 104 -30.10 -22.07 20.63
N LEU A 105 -30.83 -20.96 20.48
CA LEU A 105 -31.40 -20.51 19.22
C LEU A 105 -30.64 -19.35 18.57
N LEU A 106 -29.44 -19.05 19.07
CA LEU A 106 -28.62 -17.98 18.52
C LEU A 106 -28.22 -18.32 17.07
N ALA A 107 -28.77 -17.56 16.13
CA ALA A 107 -28.49 -17.70 14.69
C ALA A 107 -27.39 -16.74 14.22
N THR A 108 -27.21 -15.60 14.90
CA THR A 108 -26.22 -14.59 14.50
C THR A 108 -25.44 -14.09 15.70
N PHE A 109 -24.12 -14.18 15.61
CA PHE A 109 -23.20 -13.50 16.53
C PHE A 109 -22.22 -12.62 15.76
N ASN A 110 -22.24 -11.32 16.01
CA ASN A 110 -21.38 -10.34 15.38
C ASN A 110 -20.62 -9.50 16.45
N SER A 111 -19.30 -9.58 16.43
CA SER A 111 -18.42 -8.75 17.23
C SER A 111 -17.37 -8.03 16.39
N SER A 112 -17.67 -7.77 15.11
CA SER A 112 -16.72 -7.11 14.22
C SER A 112 -16.26 -5.76 14.76
N GLY A 113 -14.92 -5.56 14.82
CA GLY A 113 -14.30 -4.37 15.40
C GLY A 113 -14.40 -4.25 16.93
N PHE A 114 -15.09 -5.20 17.62
CA PHE A 114 -15.15 -5.23 19.08
C PHE A 114 -14.15 -6.26 19.62
N ALA A 115 -13.11 -5.79 20.30
CA ALA A 115 -12.01 -6.65 20.74
C ALA A 115 -12.46 -7.77 21.68
N LEU A 116 -12.26 -9.02 21.28
CA LEU A 116 -12.43 -10.24 22.08
C LEU A 116 -11.09 -11.00 22.13
N PRO A 117 -10.09 -10.50 22.88
CA PRO A 117 -8.77 -11.12 22.89
C PRO A 117 -8.83 -12.54 23.47
N GLY A 118 -8.07 -13.44 22.88
CA GLY A 118 -8.03 -14.85 23.28
C GLY A 118 -8.30 -15.78 22.12
N SER A 119 -8.34 -17.08 22.39
CA SER A 119 -8.66 -18.11 21.42
C SER A 119 -10.15 -18.37 21.33
N ILE A 120 -10.63 -18.71 20.13
CA ILE A 120 -12.00 -19.20 19.92
C ILE A 120 -12.14 -20.53 20.67
N PRO A 121 -13.08 -20.67 21.62
CA PRO A 121 -13.19 -21.91 22.39
C PRO A 121 -13.96 -23.00 21.65
N ASP A 122 -13.64 -24.25 21.94
CA ASP A 122 -14.28 -25.41 21.31
C ASP A 122 -15.80 -25.51 21.57
N TRP A 123 -16.25 -25.05 22.75
CA TRP A 123 -17.69 -25.09 23.08
C TRP A 123 -18.54 -24.29 22.08
N LEU A 124 -17.97 -23.28 21.37
CA LEU A 124 -18.70 -22.46 20.41
C LEU A 124 -19.28 -23.33 19.28
N GLY A 125 -18.45 -24.21 18.71
CA GLY A 125 -18.88 -25.16 17.69
C GLY A 125 -19.79 -26.29 18.22
N GLN A 126 -19.67 -26.61 19.52
CA GLN A 126 -20.42 -27.69 20.16
C GLN A 126 -21.81 -27.25 20.63
N SER A 127 -21.97 -26.02 21.07
CA SER A 127 -23.18 -25.54 21.74
C SER A 127 -24.11 -24.70 20.85
N LEU A 128 -23.61 -24.05 19.80
CA LEU A 128 -24.37 -23.09 19.00
C LEU A 128 -24.84 -23.69 17.66
N SER A 129 -25.49 -24.84 17.68
CA SER A 129 -25.89 -25.59 16.48
C SER A 129 -26.84 -24.81 15.52
N ALA A 130 -27.56 -23.80 16.04
CA ALA A 130 -28.45 -22.94 15.27
C ALA A 130 -27.70 -21.78 14.57
N LEU A 131 -26.38 -21.61 14.82
CA LEU A 131 -25.62 -20.47 14.33
C LEU A 131 -25.51 -20.48 12.79
N GLN A 132 -25.95 -19.39 12.17
CA GLN A 132 -25.92 -19.16 10.72
C GLN A 132 -24.84 -18.15 10.33
N VAL A 133 -24.56 -17.16 11.17
CA VAL A 133 -23.57 -16.12 10.92
C VAL A 133 -22.67 -15.96 12.15
N LEU A 134 -21.37 -16.15 11.93
CA LEU A 134 -20.33 -15.84 12.91
C LEU A 134 -19.40 -14.77 12.33
N ASP A 135 -19.44 -13.57 12.89
CA ASP A 135 -18.60 -12.46 12.46
C ASP A 135 -17.70 -11.97 13.63
N LEU A 136 -16.41 -12.31 13.52
CA LEU A 136 -15.36 -11.93 14.45
C LEU A 136 -14.27 -11.09 13.75
N ARG A 137 -14.60 -10.38 12.68
CA ARG A 137 -13.63 -9.55 11.94
C ARG A 137 -13.02 -8.50 12.84
N SER A 138 -11.68 -8.38 12.78
CA SER A 138 -10.93 -7.38 13.56
C SER A 138 -11.27 -7.38 15.06
N ALA A 139 -11.52 -8.57 15.63
CA ALA A 139 -11.92 -8.75 17.01
C ALA A 139 -10.77 -9.08 17.97
N SER A 140 -9.50 -8.94 17.51
CA SER A 140 -8.28 -9.26 18.28
C SER A 140 -8.20 -10.73 18.73
N VAL A 141 -8.85 -11.63 18.02
CA VAL A 141 -8.83 -13.08 18.29
C VAL A 141 -7.46 -13.65 17.92
N ARG A 142 -6.99 -14.65 18.67
CA ARG A 142 -5.67 -15.27 18.46
C ARG A 142 -5.71 -16.79 18.66
N GLY A 143 -4.64 -17.45 18.29
CA GLY A 143 -4.51 -18.91 18.42
C GLY A 143 -5.15 -19.68 17.27
N PRO A 144 -5.27 -21.00 17.36
CA PRO A 144 -5.78 -21.82 16.27
C PRO A 144 -7.29 -21.68 16.08
N ILE A 145 -7.77 -21.93 14.87
CA ILE A 145 -9.19 -22.12 14.57
C ILE A 145 -9.61 -23.47 15.15
N PRO A 146 -10.63 -23.56 16.03
CA PRO A 146 -11.02 -24.83 16.61
C PRO A 146 -11.73 -25.74 15.58
N GLN A 147 -11.40 -27.03 15.59
CA GLN A 147 -12.01 -28.02 14.71
C GLN A 147 -13.52 -28.15 14.89
N SER A 148 -13.99 -27.88 16.11
CA SER A 148 -15.41 -27.91 16.49
C SER A 148 -16.29 -26.94 15.68
N LEU A 149 -15.72 -25.87 15.08
CA LEU A 149 -16.49 -24.99 14.20
C LEU A 149 -17.06 -25.75 12.97
N GLY A 150 -16.41 -26.83 12.56
CA GLY A 150 -16.92 -27.70 11.49
C GLY A 150 -18.23 -28.42 11.82
N SER A 151 -18.66 -28.43 13.10
CA SER A 151 -19.94 -29.03 13.54
C SER A 151 -21.13 -28.09 13.40
N LEU A 152 -20.91 -26.80 13.04
CA LEU A 152 -21.97 -25.80 12.87
C LEU A 152 -22.70 -25.97 11.51
N GLY A 153 -23.45 -27.07 11.34
CA GLY A 153 -24.08 -27.41 10.06
C GLY A 153 -25.03 -26.37 9.50
N SER A 154 -25.55 -25.43 10.32
CA SER A 154 -26.40 -24.33 9.89
C SER A 154 -25.62 -23.10 9.46
N LEU A 155 -24.28 -23.08 9.55
CA LEU A 155 -23.46 -21.90 9.31
C LEU A 155 -23.43 -21.54 7.82
N HIS A 156 -23.88 -20.34 7.48
CA HIS A 156 -23.88 -19.77 6.13
C HIS A 156 -22.71 -18.82 5.91
N SER A 157 -22.28 -18.11 6.95
CA SER A 157 -21.21 -17.13 6.84
C SER A 157 -20.25 -17.19 8.02
N LEU A 158 -18.97 -17.34 7.72
CA LEU A 158 -17.88 -17.33 8.70
C LEU A 158 -16.86 -16.24 8.33
N TYR A 159 -16.80 -15.20 9.15
CA TYR A 159 -15.88 -14.09 9.00
C TYR A 159 -14.91 -14.03 10.18
N LEU A 160 -13.65 -14.34 9.93
CA LEU A 160 -12.56 -14.32 10.92
C LEU A 160 -11.41 -13.41 10.50
N SER A 161 -11.59 -12.58 9.48
CA SER A 161 -10.50 -11.77 8.91
C SER A 161 -10.00 -10.68 9.86
N GLY A 162 -8.73 -10.24 9.63
CA GLY A 162 -8.12 -9.14 10.40
C GLY A 162 -7.87 -9.49 11.86
N ASN A 163 -7.40 -10.72 12.13
CA ASN A 163 -7.11 -11.20 13.47
C ASN A 163 -5.66 -11.71 13.59
N SER A 164 -5.33 -12.39 14.70
CA SER A 164 -4.03 -13.02 14.92
C SER A 164 -4.18 -14.54 15.03
N LEU A 165 -5.01 -15.15 14.18
CA LEU A 165 -5.21 -16.58 14.13
C LEU A 165 -3.97 -17.27 13.57
N THR A 166 -3.62 -18.43 14.14
CA THR A 166 -2.40 -19.18 13.82
C THR A 166 -2.69 -20.65 13.56
N GLY A 167 -1.68 -21.39 13.10
CA GLY A 167 -1.79 -22.82 12.82
C GLY A 167 -2.51 -23.12 11.51
N ALA A 168 -2.79 -24.39 11.26
CA ALA A 168 -3.43 -24.83 10.02
C ALA A 168 -4.94 -24.59 10.03
N ILE A 169 -5.51 -24.42 8.84
CA ILE A 169 -6.96 -24.36 8.67
C ILE A 169 -7.51 -25.78 8.92
N PRO A 170 -8.47 -25.97 9.86
CA PRO A 170 -9.02 -27.29 10.14
C PRO A 170 -9.77 -27.87 8.93
N SER A 171 -9.46 -29.12 8.57
CA SER A 171 -10.15 -29.82 7.50
C SER A 171 -11.65 -30.04 7.77
N GLN A 172 -12.04 -30.03 9.05
CA GLN A 172 -13.43 -30.12 9.50
C GLN A 172 -14.30 -28.97 9.00
N LEU A 173 -13.74 -27.79 8.67
CA LEU A 173 -14.52 -26.72 8.07
C LEU A 173 -15.14 -27.14 6.72
N GLY A 174 -14.56 -28.13 6.03
CA GLY A 174 -15.18 -28.73 4.83
C GLY A 174 -16.53 -29.41 5.07
N GLN A 175 -16.93 -29.67 6.32
CA GLN A 175 -18.22 -30.25 6.68
C GLN A 175 -19.37 -29.24 6.69
N LEU A 176 -19.06 -27.95 6.57
CA LEU A 176 -20.06 -26.86 6.61
C LEU A 176 -20.81 -26.74 5.28
N SER A 177 -21.66 -27.71 5.00
CA SER A 177 -22.37 -27.81 3.70
C SER A 177 -23.28 -26.62 3.38
N ALA A 178 -23.78 -25.88 4.38
CA ALA A 178 -24.58 -24.68 4.21
C ALA A 178 -23.74 -23.42 3.93
N LEU A 179 -22.39 -23.48 4.07
CA LEU A 179 -21.54 -22.31 4.01
C LEU A 179 -21.51 -21.68 2.62
N SER A 180 -21.84 -20.40 2.58
CA SER A 180 -21.81 -19.57 1.36
C SER A 180 -20.65 -18.57 1.34
N VAL A 181 -20.18 -18.14 2.53
CA VAL A 181 -19.07 -17.20 2.66
C VAL A 181 -18.07 -17.69 3.69
N LEU A 182 -16.81 -17.81 3.30
CA LEU A 182 -15.67 -18.09 4.18
C LEU A 182 -14.60 -17.02 3.98
N ASN A 183 -14.40 -16.18 4.99
CA ASN A 183 -13.36 -15.18 4.99
C ASN A 183 -12.42 -15.36 6.18
N LEU A 184 -11.18 -15.83 5.93
CA LEU A 184 -10.10 -16.03 6.89
C LEU A 184 -8.92 -15.10 6.61
N SER A 185 -9.09 -14.09 5.76
CA SER A 185 -7.99 -13.22 5.30
C SER A 185 -7.34 -12.43 6.43
N GLN A 186 -6.10 -11.94 6.17
CA GLN A 186 -5.36 -11.10 7.11
C GLN A 186 -5.21 -11.74 8.50
N ASN A 187 -4.59 -12.92 8.53
CA ASN A 187 -4.26 -13.67 9.72
C ASN A 187 -2.81 -14.22 9.63
N SER A 188 -2.44 -15.12 10.53
CA SER A 188 -1.15 -15.83 10.53
C SER A 188 -1.33 -17.34 10.33
N LEU A 189 -2.30 -17.73 9.50
CA LEU A 189 -2.59 -19.14 9.22
C LEU A 189 -1.50 -19.76 8.36
N THR A 190 -1.18 -21.03 8.62
CA THR A 190 -0.08 -21.76 7.98
C THR A 190 -0.56 -23.10 7.41
N GLY A 191 0.34 -23.81 6.71
CA GLY A 191 0.04 -25.13 6.13
C GLY A 191 -0.82 -25.05 4.87
N PRO A 192 -1.26 -26.21 4.35
CA PRO A 192 -1.98 -26.28 3.08
C PRO A 192 -3.45 -25.87 3.22
N ILE A 193 -4.03 -25.42 2.10
CA ILE A 193 -5.48 -25.27 1.96
C ILE A 193 -6.12 -26.67 2.03
N PRO A 194 -7.12 -26.91 2.91
CA PRO A 194 -7.69 -28.25 3.07
C PRO A 194 -8.36 -28.74 1.80
N GLN A 195 -8.05 -29.97 1.37
CA GLN A 195 -8.70 -30.59 0.21
C GLN A 195 -10.21 -30.81 0.44
N THR A 196 -10.63 -30.93 1.69
CA THR A 196 -12.05 -31.07 2.07
C THR A 196 -12.89 -29.82 1.74
N PHE A 197 -12.26 -28.70 1.37
CA PHE A 197 -13.02 -27.55 0.88
C PHE A 197 -13.76 -27.83 -0.42
N SER A 198 -13.35 -28.85 -1.18
CA SER A 198 -14.07 -29.35 -2.36
C SER A 198 -15.55 -29.76 -2.10
N THR A 199 -15.93 -29.98 -0.83
CA THR A 199 -17.29 -30.37 -0.43
C THR A 199 -18.21 -29.20 -0.10
N LEU A 200 -17.70 -27.96 -0.07
CA LEU A 200 -18.45 -26.74 0.25
C LEU A 200 -19.30 -26.26 -0.95
N SER A 201 -20.20 -27.10 -1.43
CA SER A 201 -20.94 -26.92 -2.69
C SER A 201 -21.82 -25.66 -2.76
N ASN A 202 -22.11 -25.01 -1.63
CA ASN A 202 -22.87 -23.77 -1.56
C ASN A 202 -21.96 -22.52 -1.48
N LEU A 203 -20.63 -22.68 -1.49
CA LEU A 203 -19.71 -21.58 -1.32
C LEU A 203 -19.75 -20.62 -2.53
N ILE A 204 -19.96 -19.34 -2.24
CA ILE A 204 -19.99 -18.22 -3.20
C ILE A 204 -18.71 -17.39 -3.11
N SER A 205 -18.16 -17.22 -1.90
CA SER A 205 -16.96 -16.44 -1.66
C SER A 205 -15.99 -17.18 -0.74
N LEU A 206 -14.75 -17.32 -1.21
CA LEU A 206 -13.63 -17.85 -0.45
C LEU A 206 -12.50 -16.83 -0.46
N ASP A 207 -12.21 -16.26 0.70
CA ASP A 207 -11.09 -15.33 0.90
C ASP A 207 -10.14 -15.86 1.98
N LEU A 208 -8.95 -16.27 1.56
CA LEU A 208 -7.86 -16.78 2.40
C LEU A 208 -6.62 -15.86 2.29
N SER A 209 -6.76 -14.69 1.70
CA SER A 209 -5.64 -13.80 1.38
C SER A 209 -4.88 -13.32 2.61
N SER A 210 -3.64 -12.88 2.40
CA SER A 210 -2.78 -12.30 3.45
C SER A 210 -2.63 -13.23 4.66
N ASN A 211 -2.07 -14.41 4.41
CA ASN A 211 -1.73 -15.44 5.39
C ASN A 211 -0.36 -16.05 5.04
N TYR A 212 0.02 -17.14 5.68
CA TYR A 212 1.24 -17.92 5.41
C TYR A 212 0.89 -19.34 4.90
N LEU A 213 -0.19 -19.46 4.11
CA LEU A 213 -0.62 -20.74 3.55
C LEU A 213 0.37 -21.23 2.50
N SER A 214 0.66 -22.51 2.50
CA SER A 214 1.69 -23.14 1.67
C SER A 214 1.15 -24.34 0.87
N GLY A 215 2.00 -24.92 0.04
CA GLY A 215 1.63 -26.05 -0.82
C GLY A 215 0.79 -25.63 -2.03
N PRO A 216 0.27 -26.59 -2.78
CA PRO A 216 -0.47 -26.34 -4.00
C PRO A 216 -1.90 -25.81 -3.75
N VAL A 217 -2.42 -25.04 -4.71
CA VAL A 217 -3.87 -24.77 -4.78
C VAL A 217 -4.60 -26.08 -5.04
N PRO A 218 -5.59 -26.50 -4.19
CA PRO A 218 -6.25 -27.79 -4.37
C PRO A 218 -7.08 -27.81 -5.67
N PRO A 219 -6.85 -28.79 -6.58
CA PRO A 219 -7.67 -28.92 -7.80
C PRO A 219 -9.16 -29.13 -7.51
N GLY A 220 -9.50 -29.72 -6.36
CA GLY A 220 -10.86 -29.96 -5.92
C GLY A 220 -11.67 -28.70 -5.67
N LEU A 221 -11.06 -27.50 -5.58
CA LEU A 221 -11.79 -26.24 -5.52
C LEU A 221 -12.65 -26.02 -6.76
N ALA A 222 -12.34 -26.65 -7.88
CA ALA A 222 -13.15 -26.65 -9.11
C ALA A 222 -14.57 -27.21 -8.92
N ASN A 223 -14.80 -28.01 -7.87
CA ASN A 223 -16.14 -28.54 -7.55
C ASN A 223 -17.08 -27.49 -6.96
N LEU A 224 -16.57 -26.32 -6.60
CA LEU A 224 -17.35 -25.22 -6.03
C LEU A 224 -18.09 -24.43 -7.13
N THR A 225 -19.04 -25.05 -7.79
CA THR A 225 -19.70 -24.50 -9.01
C THR A 225 -20.45 -23.19 -8.80
N LYS A 226 -20.77 -22.83 -7.55
CA LYS A 226 -21.39 -21.54 -7.19
C LYS A 226 -20.38 -20.45 -6.84
N LEU A 227 -19.08 -20.75 -6.84
CA LEU A 227 -18.05 -19.82 -6.45
C LEU A 227 -17.98 -18.65 -7.42
N GLN A 228 -18.08 -17.44 -6.89
CA GLN A 228 -17.96 -16.17 -7.62
C GLN A 228 -16.69 -15.40 -7.27
N PHE A 229 -16.18 -15.56 -6.06
CA PHE A 229 -15.02 -14.84 -5.56
C PHE A 229 -14.02 -15.82 -4.94
N LEU A 230 -12.83 -15.91 -5.53
CA LEU A 230 -11.72 -16.71 -5.03
C LEU A 230 -10.51 -15.79 -4.86
N ASN A 231 -10.16 -15.50 -3.61
CA ASN A 231 -8.98 -14.73 -3.26
C ASN A 231 -8.03 -15.56 -2.38
N LEU A 232 -6.87 -15.91 -2.94
CA LEU A 232 -5.79 -16.64 -2.28
C LEU A 232 -4.49 -15.81 -2.26
N SER A 233 -4.57 -14.51 -2.57
CA SER A 233 -3.41 -13.63 -2.74
C SER A 233 -2.61 -13.46 -1.46
N SER A 234 -1.35 -13.02 -1.60
CA SER A 234 -0.47 -12.73 -0.48
C SER A 234 -0.32 -13.91 0.48
N ASN A 235 0.12 -15.05 -0.05
CA ASN A 235 0.45 -16.28 0.65
C ASN A 235 1.79 -16.84 0.15
N ILE A 236 2.15 -18.05 0.55
CA ILE A 236 3.34 -18.76 0.06
C ILE A 236 2.96 -20.04 -0.70
N LEU A 237 1.85 -19.99 -1.46
CA LEU A 237 1.37 -21.11 -2.27
C LEU A 237 2.36 -21.42 -3.41
N THR A 238 2.51 -22.70 -3.71
CA THR A 238 3.51 -23.22 -4.65
C THR A 238 2.87 -24.09 -5.75
N ALA A 239 3.71 -24.66 -6.62
CA ALA A 239 3.31 -25.47 -7.77
C ALA A 239 2.54 -24.68 -8.84
N SER A 240 1.92 -25.37 -9.79
CA SER A 240 1.19 -24.76 -10.90
C SER A 240 -0.25 -24.42 -10.53
N ILE A 241 -0.85 -23.45 -11.22
CA ILE A 241 -2.26 -23.19 -11.15
C ILE A 241 -3.01 -24.40 -11.71
N PRO A 242 -3.97 -25.01 -10.95
CA PRO A 242 -4.72 -26.16 -11.44
C PRO A 242 -5.59 -25.78 -12.65
N ASN A 243 -5.45 -26.51 -13.75
CA ASN A 243 -6.28 -26.32 -14.95
C ASN A 243 -7.79 -26.55 -14.67
N GLN A 244 -8.13 -27.39 -13.68
CA GLN A 244 -9.50 -27.66 -13.26
C GLN A 244 -10.25 -26.38 -12.83
N LEU A 245 -9.55 -25.33 -12.33
CA LEU A 245 -10.18 -24.07 -11.95
C LEU A 245 -10.99 -23.44 -13.10
N GLY A 246 -10.64 -23.74 -14.36
CA GLY A 246 -11.43 -23.33 -15.55
C GLY A 246 -12.87 -23.82 -15.56
N GLN A 247 -13.26 -24.76 -14.68
CA GLN A 247 -14.63 -25.25 -14.53
C GLN A 247 -15.50 -24.37 -13.64
N LEU A 248 -14.95 -23.32 -13.01
CA LEU A 248 -15.69 -22.38 -12.18
C LEU A 248 -16.41 -21.32 -13.03
N PHE A 249 -17.41 -21.73 -13.79
CA PHE A 249 -18.08 -20.89 -14.80
C PHE A 249 -18.76 -19.64 -14.23
N GLN A 250 -19.08 -19.60 -12.92
CA GLN A 250 -19.66 -18.46 -12.24
C GLN A 250 -18.64 -17.53 -11.61
N LEU A 251 -17.34 -17.85 -11.68
CA LEU A 251 -16.29 -17.05 -11.07
C LEU A 251 -16.20 -15.67 -11.72
N VAL A 252 -16.29 -14.62 -10.89
CA VAL A 252 -16.22 -13.21 -11.27
C VAL A 252 -14.85 -12.64 -11.00
N GLU A 253 -14.22 -13.06 -9.90
CA GLU A 253 -12.90 -12.60 -9.48
C GLU A 253 -12.02 -13.78 -9.08
N LEU A 254 -10.84 -13.86 -9.69
CA LEU A 254 -9.76 -14.79 -9.36
C LEU A 254 -8.52 -13.97 -8.98
N ASP A 255 -8.13 -14.02 -7.71
CA ASP A 255 -6.92 -13.40 -7.22
C ASP A 255 -5.98 -14.45 -6.62
N LEU A 256 -4.87 -14.70 -7.31
CA LEU A 256 -3.77 -15.59 -6.90
C LEU A 256 -2.45 -14.80 -6.78
N SER A 257 -2.51 -13.47 -6.81
CA SER A 257 -1.33 -12.61 -6.81
C SER A 257 -0.47 -12.77 -5.56
N SER A 258 0.80 -12.39 -5.65
CA SER A 258 1.73 -12.40 -4.52
C SER A 258 1.83 -13.78 -3.84
N ASN A 259 2.22 -14.78 -4.61
CA ASN A 259 2.47 -16.15 -4.19
C ASN A 259 3.76 -16.70 -4.82
N ASN A 260 4.07 -17.98 -4.61
CA ASN A 260 5.21 -18.68 -5.21
C ASN A 260 4.74 -19.66 -6.31
N LEU A 261 3.64 -19.33 -7.01
CA LEU A 261 3.10 -20.18 -8.07
C LEU A 261 4.05 -20.18 -9.27
N MET A 262 4.17 -21.33 -9.95
CA MET A 262 5.08 -21.54 -11.07
C MET A 262 4.39 -22.31 -12.21
N GLY A 263 5.13 -22.52 -13.31
CA GLY A 263 4.59 -23.17 -14.51
C GLY A 263 3.80 -22.18 -15.37
N THR A 264 3.04 -22.67 -16.32
CA THR A 264 2.31 -21.86 -17.28
C THR A 264 0.94 -21.45 -16.77
N VAL A 265 0.39 -20.34 -17.28
CA VAL A 265 -1.03 -20.00 -17.09
C VAL A 265 -1.86 -20.98 -17.89
N PRO A 266 -2.72 -21.81 -17.23
CA PRO A 266 -3.47 -22.85 -17.93
C PRO A 266 -4.47 -22.28 -18.94
N VAL A 267 -4.47 -22.82 -20.15
CA VAL A 267 -5.43 -22.42 -21.22
C VAL A 267 -6.87 -22.69 -20.80
N ASP A 268 -7.08 -23.68 -19.94
CA ASP A 268 -8.40 -24.08 -19.42
C ASP A 268 -9.08 -22.97 -18.60
N LEU A 269 -8.32 -21.99 -18.04
CA LEU A 269 -8.90 -20.81 -17.39
C LEU A 269 -9.77 -19.98 -18.35
N GLY A 270 -9.65 -20.19 -19.67
CA GLY A 270 -10.59 -19.67 -20.66
C GLY A 270 -12.03 -20.16 -20.50
N GLY A 271 -12.26 -21.19 -19.67
CA GLY A 271 -13.62 -21.62 -19.26
C GLY A 271 -14.32 -20.68 -18.28
N LEU A 272 -13.64 -19.75 -17.65
CA LEU A 272 -14.17 -18.80 -16.64
C LEU A 272 -15.02 -17.68 -17.30
N ARG A 273 -16.11 -18.02 -17.93
CA ARG A 273 -16.89 -17.12 -18.81
C ARG A 273 -17.50 -15.92 -18.10
N SER A 274 -17.67 -15.95 -16.78
CA SER A 274 -18.17 -14.82 -15.97
C SER A 274 -17.07 -13.92 -15.43
N LEU A 275 -15.78 -14.26 -15.68
CA LEU A 275 -14.64 -13.60 -15.07
C LEU A 275 -14.51 -12.14 -15.51
N GLN A 276 -14.40 -11.26 -14.53
CA GLN A 276 -14.17 -9.83 -14.70
C GLN A 276 -12.78 -9.41 -14.27
N LYS A 277 -12.21 -10.11 -13.28
CA LYS A 277 -10.86 -9.82 -12.75
C LYS A 277 -10.04 -11.11 -12.69
N MET A 278 -8.86 -11.08 -13.32
CA MET A 278 -7.83 -12.12 -13.24
C MET A 278 -6.54 -11.47 -12.75
N LEU A 279 -6.18 -11.75 -11.50
CA LEU A 279 -5.03 -11.16 -10.82
C LEU A 279 -4.03 -12.27 -10.48
N LEU A 280 -2.92 -12.35 -11.23
CA LEU A 280 -1.89 -13.39 -11.13
C LEU A 280 -0.49 -12.78 -10.92
N GLY A 281 -0.41 -11.47 -10.67
CA GLY A 281 0.84 -10.74 -10.54
C GLY A 281 1.71 -11.20 -9.36
N ASN A 282 2.99 -10.91 -9.42
CA ASN A 282 3.96 -11.24 -8.39
C ASN A 282 3.97 -12.75 -8.04
N ASN A 283 4.40 -13.56 -9.03
CA ASN A 283 4.53 -15.00 -8.94
C ASN A 283 5.76 -15.49 -9.75
N GLY A 284 5.92 -16.80 -9.89
CA GLY A 284 6.95 -17.40 -10.75
C GLY A 284 6.40 -18.00 -12.05
N LEU A 285 5.27 -17.48 -12.56
CA LEU A 285 4.63 -18.00 -13.77
C LEU A 285 5.51 -17.76 -14.99
N GLN A 286 5.53 -18.71 -15.93
CA GLN A 286 6.43 -18.71 -17.09
C GLN A 286 5.72 -19.23 -18.35
N GLY A 287 6.45 -19.23 -19.49
CA GLY A 287 5.95 -19.65 -20.79
C GLY A 287 5.04 -18.62 -21.45
N SER A 288 4.49 -18.93 -22.61
CA SER A 288 3.70 -18.00 -23.42
C SER A 288 2.21 -18.09 -23.13
N LEU A 289 1.51 -16.99 -23.36
CA LEU A 289 0.05 -16.93 -23.30
C LEU A 289 -0.55 -17.31 -24.65
N SER A 290 -1.69 -18.03 -24.63
CA SER A 290 -2.41 -18.42 -25.84
C SER A 290 -3.66 -17.56 -26.06
N ASP A 291 -3.97 -17.19 -27.31
CA ASP A 291 -5.25 -16.54 -27.68
C ASP A 291 -6.46 -17.32 -27.17
N LYS A 292 -6.38 -18.67 -27.16
CA LYS A 292 -7.46 -19.55 -26.67
C LYS A 292 -7.81 -19.31 -25.20
N LEU A 293 -6.84 -18.87 -24.39
CA LEU A 293 -7.10 -18.53 -22.99
C LEU A 293 -8.13 -17.39 -22.87
N PHE A 294 -8.03 -16.39 -23.73
CA PHE A 294 -8.83 -15.16 -23.60
C PHE A 294 -10.06 -15.13 -24.48
N SER A 295 -10.16 -16.00 -25.49
CA SER A 295 -11.22 -15.96 -26.51
C SER A 295 -12.65 -16.04 -25.94
N ASN A 296 -12.83 -16.70 -24.79
CA ASN A 296 -14.13 -16.85 -24.13
C ASN A 296 -14.33 -15.90 -22.92
N LEU A 297 -13.31 -15.15 -22.53
CA LEU A 297 -13.34 -14.25 -21.36
C LEU A 297 -13.94 -12.88 -21.72
N THR A 298 -15.08 -12.87 -22.36
CA THR A 298 -15.71 -11.66 -22.94
C THR A 298 -16.12 -10.60 -21.91
N ARG A 299 -16.17 -10.97 -20.61
CA ARG A 299 -16.49 -10.07 -19.49
C ARG A 299 -15.27 -9.55 -18.76
N LEU A 300 -14.04 -9.93 -19.18
CA LEU A 300 -12.81 -9.55 -18.51
C LEU A 300 -12.59 -8.04 -18.61
N GLN A 301 -12.37 -7.41 -17.45
CA GLN A 301 -12.15 -5.97 -17.30
C GLN A 301 -10.75 -5.66 -16.75
N PHE A 302 -10.23 -6.52 -15.88
CA PHE A 302 -8.94 -6.35 -15.21
C PHE A 302 -8.10 -7.60 -15.40
N LEU A 303 -6.94 -7.45 -16.02
CA LEU A 303 -5.95 -8.50 -16.17
C LEU A 303 -4.61 -8.01 -15.61
N VAL A 304 -4.11 -8.66 -14.56
CA VAL A 304 -2.83 -8.37 -13.93
C VAL A 304 -1.96 -9.61 -13.95
N LEU A 305 -0.85 -9.54 -14.68
CA LEU A 305 0.16 -10.59 -14.82
C LEU A 305 1.55 -10.07 -14.45
N SER A 306 1.64 -8.86 -13.87
CA SER A 306 2.90 -8.18 -13.58
C SER A 306 3.82 -9.01 -12.68
N ASP A 307 5.12 -8.75 -12.79
CA ASP A 307 6.16 -9.38 -11.96
C ASP A 307 6.11 -10.92 -11.99
N ASN A 308 6.24 -11.47 -13.19
CA ASN A 308 6.34 -12.90 -13.48
C ASN A 308 7.52 -13.19 -14.45
N LYS A 309 7.56 -14.39 -15.02
CA LYS A 309 8.55 -14.81 -16.04
C LYS A 309 7.88 -15.19 -17.36
N ILE A 310 6.71 -14.58 -17.64
CA ILE A 310 5.92 -14.88 -18.83
C ILE A 310 6.65 -14.31 -20.05
N GLU A 311 6.66 -15.08 -21.14
CA GLU A 311 7.43 -14.78 -22.37
C GLU A 311 6.57 -14.86 -23.62
N GLY A 312 7.16 -14.53 -24.78
CA GLY A 312 6.47 -14.53 -26.07
C GLY A 312 5.65 -13.27 -26.28
N ASP A 313 4.79 -13.31 -27.30
CA ASP A 313 3.96 -12.17 -27.68
C ASP A 313 2.72 -12.03 -26.80
N ILE A 314 2.20 -10.81 -26.65
CA ILE A 314 0.87 -10.62 -26.04
C ILE A 314 -0.19 -11.15 -27.01
N PRO A 315 -1.12 -12.00 -26.55
CA PRO A 315 -2.20 -12.52 -27.36
C PRO A 315 -2.99 -11.42 -28.08
N GLY A 316 -3.16 -11.57 -29.40
CA GLY A 316 -3.80 -10.56 -30.25
C GLY A 316 -5.25 -10.26 -29.85
N VAL A 317 -5.94 -11.26 -29.28
CA VAL A 317 -7.33 -11.13 -28.80
C VAL A 317 -7.48 -10.07 -27.69
N LEU A 318 -6.47 -9.87 -26.85
CA LEU A 318 -6.53 -8.87 -25.76
C LEU A 318 -6.70 -7.45 -26.29
N TRP A 319 -6.13 -7.15 -27.45
CA TRP A 319 -6.25 -5.83 -28.07
C TRP A 319 -7.64 -5.54 -28.67
N SER A 320 -8.41 -6.58 -28.93
CA SER A 320 -9.78 -6.48 -29.48
C SER A 320 -10.87 -6.58 -28.41
N MET A 321 -10.51 -6.80 -27.16
CA MET A 321 -11.47 -6.95 -26.06
C MET A 321 -12.10 -5.62 -25.67
N HIS A 322 -13.38 -5.40 -26.01
CA HIS A 322 -14.11 -4.15 -25.70
C HIS A 322 -14.33 -3.89 -24.21
N GLY A 323 -14.30 -4.93 -23.39
CA GLY A 323 -14.53 -4.85 -21.94
C GLY A 323 -13.28 -4.59 -21.13
N LEU A 324 -12.06 -4.79 -21.68
CA LEU A 324 -10.82 -4.70 -20.96
C LEU A 324 -10.49 -3.23 -20.65
N ARG A 325 -10.39 -2.89 -19.38
CA ARG A 325 -10.13 -1.54 -18.87
C ARG A 325 -8.73 -1.39 -18.31
N PHE A 326 -8.22 -2.46 -17.73
CA PHE A 326 -6.92 -2.49 -17.08
C PHE A 326 -6.13 -3.71 -17.51
N LEU A 327 -4.95 -3.49 -18.05
CA LEU A 327 -3.97 -4.52 -18.40
C LEU A 327 -2.63 -4.16 -17.78
N ASP A 328 -2.11 -5.04 -16.93
CA ASP A 328 -0.77 -4.93 -16.38
C ASP A 328 0.01 -6.22 -16.65
N VAL A 329 0.99 -6.13 -17.53
CA VAL A 329 1.92 -7.21 -17.88
C VAL A 329 3.37 -6.80 -17.58
N SER A 330 3.56 -5.74 -16.78
CA SER A 330 4.89 -5.21 -16.46
C SER A 330 5.78 -6.24 -15.77
N GLY A 331 7.10 -6.05 -15.85
CA GLY A 331 8.05 -6.90 -15.13
C GLY A 331 8.01 -8.37 -15.60
N ASN A 332 7.95 -8.62 -16.90
CA ASN A 332 7.95 -9.95 -17.53
C ASN A 332 8.98 -10.06 -18.65
N ASN A 333 8.97 -11.16 -19.38
CA ASN A 333 9.81 -11.41 -20.55
C ASN A 333 9.01 -11.32 -21.88
N PHE A 334 7.88 -10.58 -21.90
CA PHE A 334 7.12 -10.40 -23.13
C PHE A 334 7.97 -9.71 -24.20
N THR A 335 7.80 -10.13 -25.45
CA THR A 335 8.55 -9.63 -26.60
C THR A 335 7.61 -9.30 -27.77
N GLY A 336 8.15 -8.92 -28.92
CA GLY A 336 7.38 -8.69 -30.13
C GLY A 336 7.16 -7.21 -30.44
N VAL A 337 6.48 -6.99 -31.58
CA VAL A 337 6.22 -5.67 -32.14
C VAL A 337 4.74 -5.32 -32.00
N LEU A 338 4.45 -4.12 -31.51
CA LEU A 338 3.08 -3.65 -31.27
C LEU A 338 2.50 -2.81 -32.43
N ALA A 339 3.26 -2.65 -33.54
CA ALA A 339 3.02 -1.61 -34.55
C ALA A 339 1.71 -1.73 -35.35
N ASN A 340 1.07 -2.90 -35.44
CA ASN A 340 -0.08 -3.13 -36.34
C ASN A 340 -1.31 -3.69 -35.62
N LEU A 341 -1.46 -3.40 -34.33
CA LEU A 341 -2.57 -3.91 -33.52
C LEU A 341 -3.85 -3.13 -33.87
N SER A 342 -4.91 -3.84 -34.17
CA SER A 342 -6.24 -3.25 -34.34
C SER A 342 -6.83 -2.99 -32.94
N TRP A 343 -6.50 -1.84 -32.41
CA TRP A 343 -6.98 -1.39 -31.10
C TRP A 343 -8.44 -0.98 -31.21
N ASN A 344 -9.33 -1.80 -30.69
CA ASN A 344 -10.78 -1.47 -30.70
C ASN A 344 -11.15 -0.73 -29.41
N VAL A 345 -10.42 0.37 -29.13
CA VAL A 345 -10.62 1.15 -27.91
C VAL A 345 -11.68 2.22 -28.14
N ASN A 346 -12.91 1.92 -27.74
CA ASN A 346 -13.98 2.92 -27.68
C ASN A 346 -14.18 3.48 -26.25
N SER A 347 -13.32 3.11 -25.28
CA SER A 347 -13.45 3.55 -23.88
C SER A 347 -12.36 4.55 -23.52
N THR A 348 -12.78 5.70 -23.01
CA THR A 348 -11.90 6.79 -22.55
C THR A 348 -11.17 6.48 -21.23
N ASN A 349 -11.31 5.28 -20.65
CA ASN A 349 -10.79 4.92 -19.32
C ASN A 349 -9.99 3.61 -19.35
N THR A 350 -9.13 3.43 -20.36
CA THR A 350 -8.25 2.26 -20.44
C THR A 350 -6.85 2.60 -19.96
N MET A 351 -6.29 1.73 -19.11
CA MET A 351 -4.94 1.84 -18.57
C MET A 351 -4.16 0.57 -18.90
N PHE A 352 -3.04 0.71 -19.59
CA PHE A 352 -2.18 -0.40 -19.94
C PHE A 352 -0.76 -0.16 -19.42
N ASN A 353 -0.25 -1.12 -18.68
CA ASN A 353 1.12 -1.14 -18.20
C ASN A 353 1.87 -2.30 -18.87
N LEU A 354 2.79 -1.95 -19.78
CA LEU A 354 3.64 -2.87 -20.52
C LEU A 354 5.12 -2.71 -20.13
N SER A 355 5.38 -1.96 -19.06
CA SER A 355 6.74 -1.57 -18.67
C SER A 355 7.61 -2.77 -18.29
N ASN A 356 8.93 -2.57 -18.37
CA ASN A 356 9.92 -3.56 -17.96
C ASN A 356 9.71 -4.95 -18.62
N ASN A 357 9.68 -4.95 -19.95
CA ASN A 357 9.59 -6.13 -20.80
C ASN A 357 10.65 -6.06 -21.93
N LEU A 358 10.50 -6.90 -22.93
CA LEU A 358 11.41 -7.00 -24.08
C LEU A 358 10.73 -6.59 -25.41
N PHE A 359 9.70 -5.73 -25.36
CA PHE A 359 9.05 -5.23 -26.57
C PHE A 359 10.00 -4.36 -27.40
N TYR A 360 9.90 -4.42 -28.73
CA TYR A 360 10.79 -3.72 -29.63
C TYR A 360 10.05 -3.18 -30.87
N GLY A 361 10.79 -2.54 -31.79
CA GLY A 361 10.24 -1.93 -33.00
C GLY A 361 9.68 -0.53 -32.75
N ALA A 362 8.88 -0.02 -33.67
CA ALA A 362 8.29 1.31 -33.55
C ALA A 362 7.08 1.32 -32.58
N LEU A 363 6.86 2.45 -31.94
CA LEU A 363 5.62 2.67 -31.19
C LEU A 363 4.41 2.73 -32.12
N PRO A 364 3.27 2.12 -31.75
CA PRO A 364 2.05 2.18 -32.57
C PRO A 364 1.48 3.60 -32.64
N THR A 365 0.91 3.97 -33.77
CA THR A 365 0.37 5.33 -34.03
C THR A 365 -1.02 5.58 -33.49
N SER A 366 -1.71 4.55 -32.95
CA SER A 366 -3.12 4.64 -32.52
C SER A 366 -3.28 4.77 -31.00
N LEU A 367 -2.25 5.20 -30.29
CA LEU A 367 -2.21 5.20 -28.81
C LEU A 367 -2.84 6.41 -28.14
N GLY A 368 -3.14 7.48 -28.86
CA GLY A 368 -3.78 8.69 -28.31
C GLY A 368 -5.19 8.48 -27.73
N LYS A 369 -5.72 7.25 -27.82
CA LYS A 369 -7.03 6.88 -27.27
C LYS A 369 -6.98 6.31 -25.84
N PHE A 370 -5.79 6.01 -25.31
CA PHE A 370 -5.65 5.48 -23.95
C PHE A 370 -5.59 6.60 -22.92
N SER A 371 -6.17 6.38 -21.74
CA SER A 371 -6.08 7.32 -20.63
C SER A 371 -4.68 7.36 -20.05
N LEU A 372 -4.03 6.21 -19.98
CA LEU A 372 -2.66 6.04 -19.51
C LEU A 372 -2.06 4.78 -20.13
N ILE A 373 -0.83 4.90 -20.61
CA ILE A 373 -0.07 3.75 -21.07
C ILE A 373 1.39 3.87 -20.61
N ASP A 374 1.95 2.77 -20.08
CA ASP A 374 3.35 2.72 -19.67
C ASP A 374 4.12 1.72 -20.56
N PHE A 375 5.07 2.24 -21.34
CA PHE A 375 6.01 1.49 -22.18
C PHE A 375 7.44 1.50 -21.64
N SER A 376 7.67 2.12 -20.48
CA SER A 376 9.02 2.30 -19.96
C SER A 376 9.76 0.96 -19.78
N GLY A 377 11.08 1.00 -19.85
CA GLY A 377 11.91 -0.18 -19.60
C GLY A 377 11.88 -1.26 -20.68
N ASN A 378 11.49 -0.92 -21.92
CA ASN A 378 11.48 -1.80 -23.08
C ASN A 378 12.61 -1.47 -24.08
N TYR A 379 12.46 -1.84 -25.34
CA TYR A 379 13.41 -1.62 -26.43
C TYR A 379 12.76 -0.98 -27.67
N PHE A 380 11.69 -0.21 -27.49
CA PHE A 380 11.07 0.52 -28.60
C PHE A 380 12.05 1.51 -29.22
N GLN A 381 12.05 1.64 -30.54
CA GLN A 381 12.93 2.53 -31.29
C GLN A 381 12.15 3.47 -32.22
N GLY A 382 12.84 4.45 -32.80
CA GLY A 382 12.27 5.40 -33.74
C GLY A 382 11.72 6.67 -33.05
N LYS A 383 10.92 7.42 -33.83
CA LYS A 383 10.29 8.66 -33.35
C LYS A 383 9.01 8.38 -32.59
N VAL A 384 8.76 9.17 -31.55
CA VAL A 384 7.48 9.14 -30.85
C VAL A 384 6.40 9.79 -31.73
N PRO A 385 5.25 9.13 -31.95
CA PRO A 385 4.12 9.75 -32.63
C PRO A 385 3.58 10.95 -31.85
N ASN A 386 3.20 12.04 -32.53
CA ASN A 386 2.84 13.33 -31.94
C ASN A 386 1.61 13.29 -30.99
N ASP A 387 0.78 12.28 -31.11
CA ASP A 387 -0.46 12.08 -30.32
C ASP A 387 -0.25 11.32 -29.00
N ILE A 388 0.98 10.88 -28.70
CA ILE A 388 1.30 10.05 -27.52
C ILE A 388 1.90 10.86 -26.36
N GLU A 389 2.48 12.02 -26.59
CA GLU A 389 3.38 12.72 -25.65
C GLU A 389 2.79 13.04 -24.29
N THR A 390 1.46 13.09 -24.13
CA THR A 390 0.84 13.56 -22.86
C THR A 390 0.42 12.45 -21.90
N ASN A 391 0.25 11.20 -22.37
CA ASN A 391 -0.35 10.13 -21.58
C ASN A 391 0.49 8.85 -21.54
N ALA A 392 1.73 8.86 -22.04
CA ALA A 392 2.60 7.70 -22.10
C ALA A 392 3.90 7.89 -21.30
N SER A 393 4.28 6.86 -20.54
CA SER A 393 5.61 6.73 -19.95
C SER A 393 6.53 6.01 -20.93
N LEU A 394 7.65 6.65 -21.33
CA LEU A 394 8.52 6.19 -22.43
C LEU A 394 9.98 6.00 -22.03
N ASN A 395 10.33 6.17 -20.78
CA ASN A 395 11.71 6.12 -20.28
C ASN A 395 12.34 4.75 -20.51
N ARG A 396 13.68 4.70 -20.59
CA ARG A 396 14.47 3.46 -20.67
C ARG A 396 14.07 2.57 -21.87
N ASN A 397 13.85 3.19 -23.03
CA ASN A 397 13.68 2.56 -24.35
C ASN A 397 14.87 2.94 -25.25
N CYS A 398 14.71 2.78 -26.56
CA CYS A 398 15.68 3.16 -27.61
C CYS A 398 15.11 4.27 -28.51
N LEU A 399 14.28 5.18 -28.00
CA LEU A 399 13.55 6.19 -28.75
C LEU A 399 14.43 7.42 -29.06
N GLN A 400 14.06 8.14 -30.12
CA GLN A 400 14.71 9.39 -30.50
C GLN A 400 14.13 10.58 -29.75
N SER A 401 15.01 11.52 -29.39
CA SER A 401 14.61 12.83 -28.82
C SER A 401 13.79 12.77 -27.53
N VAL A 402 13.82 11.64 -26.81
CA VAL A 402 13.20 11.43 -25.51
C VAL A 402 14.30 11.35 -24.46
N MET A 403 14.08 11.96 -23.30
CA MET A 403 15.02 11.88 -22.16
C MET A 403 15.05 10.47 -21.56
N ASP A 404 16.09 10.17 -20.79
CA ASP A 404 16.24 8.93 -20.02
C ASP A 404 16.11 7.64 -20.85
N GLN A 405 16.70 7.60 -22.03
CA GLN A 405 16.72 6.41 -22.86
C GLN A 405 17.90 5.48 -22.53
N ARG A 406 17.82 4.20 -22.95
CA ARG A 406 18.94 3.26 -22.88
C ARG A 406 20.15 3.78 -23.69
N SER A 407 21.34 3.30 -23.36
CA SER A 407 22.50 3.61 -24.19
C SER A 407 22.33 3.05 -25.60
N SER A 408 22.90 3.76 -26.60
CA SER A 408 22.88 3.27 -27.99
C SER A 408 23.57 1.91 -28.14
N GLU A 409 24.53 1.59 -27.28
CA GLU A 409 25.22 0.30 -27.28
C GLU A 409 24.30 -0.82 -26.75
N ASP A 410 23.59 -0.60 -25.64
CA ASP A 410 22.62 -1.58 -25.11
C ASP A 410 21.53 -1.88 -26.14
N CYS A 411 21.02 -0.82 -26.79
CA CYS A 411 20.02 -0.98 -27.86
C CYS A 411 20.57 -1.79 -29.04
N ARG A 412 21.79 -1.44 -29.52
CA ARG A 412 22.43 -2.15 -30.60
C ARG A 412 22.66 -3.62 -30.28
N LEU A 413 23.12 -3.94 -29.10
CA LEU A 413 23.34 -5.33 -28.65
C LEU A 413 22.03 -6.11 -28.61
N PHE A 414 20.97 -5.54 -28.00
CA PHE A 414 19.66 -6.18 -27.95
C PHE A 414 19.11 -6.55 -29.34
N TYR A 415 19.19 -5.62 -30.30
CA TYR A 415 18.72 -5.84 -31.66
C TYR A 415 19.61 -6.82 -32.44
N ALA A 416 20.94 -6.73 -32.27
CA ALA A 416 21.90 -7.63 -32.91
C ALA A 416 21.74 -9.09 -32.45
N GLU A 417 21.56 -9.34 -31.16
CA GLU A 417 21.33 -10.68 -30.58
C GLU A 417 20.08 -11.36 -31.21
N ARG A 418 19.12 -10.56 -31.65
CA ARG A 418 17.86 -11.04 -32.29
C ARG A 418 17.87 -11.01 -33.78
N ASN A 419 19.02 -10.70 -34.43
CA ASN A 419 19.15 -10.50 -35.87
C ASN A 419 18.17 -9.44 -36.42
N LEU A 420 17.90 -8.40 -35.64
CA LEU A 420 17.04 -7.28 -36.02
C LEU A 420 17.91 -6.06 -36.34
N SER A 421 17.41 -5.20 -37.25
CA SER A 421 18.06 -3.93 -37.53
C SER A 421 17.77 -2.91 -36.43
N PHE A 422 18.83 -2.31 -35.89
CA PHE A 422 18.72 -1.13 -35.03
C PHE A 422 19.02 0.09 -35.88
N ASP A 423 18.02 0.91 -36.15
CA ASP A 423 18.17 2.18 -36.87
C ASP A 423 18.77 3.19 -35.86
N ASN A 424 20.07 3.37 -35.96
CA ASN A 424 20.80 4.33 -35.13
C ASN A 424 20.44 5.76 -35.58
N PHE A 425 19.24 6.22 -35.23
CA PHE A 425 18.74 7.54 -35.55
C PHE A 425 19.42 8.60 -34.66
N GLY A 426 20.54 9.14 -35.11
CA GLY A 426 21.23 10.22 -34.42
C GLY A 426 22.76 10.17 -34.46
N ALA A 427 23.34 9.11 -34.97
CA ALA A 427 24.71 9.25 -35.46
C ALA A 427 24.66 10.09 -36.77
N PRO A 428 25.41 11.20 -36.88
CA PRO A 428 25.50 11.87 -38.17
C PRO A 428 26.00 10.86 -39.17
N SER A 429 25.24 10.72 -40.29
CA SER A 429 25.68 9.92 -41.45
C SER A 429 27.16 10.16 -41.70
N PRO A 430 27.97 9.10 -41.92
CA PRO A 430 29.34 9.32 -42.35
C PRO A 430 29.26 10.15 -43.63
N ALA A 431 29.62 11.42 -43.52
CA ALA A 431 29.73 12.30 -44.68
C ALA A 431 30.64 11.58 -45.66
N GLU A 432 30.13 11.40 -46.90
CA GLU A 432 30.92 10.94 -48.01
C GLU A 432 32.30 11.60 -47.97
N SER A 433 33.33 10.77 -47.96
CA SER A 433 34.73 11.17 -47.91
C SER A 433 35.10 12.02 -49.14
N SER A 434 34.89 13.30 -49.07
CA SER A 434 35.65 14.23 -49.89
C SER A 434 37.01 14.39 -49.20
N THR A 435 38.01 13.82 -49.82
CA THR A 435 39.43 13.99 -49.54
C THR A 435 39.80 15.48 -49.38
N LYS A 436 39.85 15.97 -48.16
CA LYS A 436 40.53 17.24 -47.83
C LYS A 436 41.38 17.10 -46.59
N SER A 437 42.69 17.00 -46.91
CA SER A 437 43.85 17.57 -46.18
C SER A 437 43.93 17.49 -44.65
N ASN A 438 44.83 16.69 -44.18
CA ASN A 438 45.46 16.50 -42.88
C ASN A 438 45.87 17.80 -42.12
N LYS A 439 44.93 18.66 -41.77
CA LYS A 439 45.20 19.79 -40.83
C LYS A 439 44.64 19.62 -39.43
N ARG A 440 43.76 18.64 -39.17
CA ARG A 440 43.20 18.42 -37.83
C ARG A 440 44.13 17.82 -36.83
N TRP A 441 45.13 17.04 -37.23
CA TRP A 441 46.14 16.49 -36.32
C TRP A 441 47.05 17.55 -35.72
N ILE A 442 47.30 18.64 -36.46
CA ILE A 442 48.15 19.77 -35.96
C ILE A 442 47.44 20.50 -34.81
N PHE A 443 46.14 20.66 -34.83
CA PHE A 443 45.36 21.31 -33.73
C PHE A 443 45.19 20.42 -32.52
N ILE A 444 45.08 19.10 -32.69
CA ILE A 444 45.02 18.13 -31.56
C ILE A 444 46.38 18.05 -30.86
N LEU A 445 47.49 18.01 -31.60
CA LEU A 445 48.83 18.05 -31.02
C LEU A 445 49.11 19.40 -30.32
N ALA A 446 48.73 20.52 -30.91
CA ALA A 446 48.89 21.84 -30.29
C ALA A 446 48.02 21.99 -29.01
N GLY A 447 46.83 21.42 -28.98
CA GLY A 447 45.99 21.40 -27.75
C GLY A 447 46.53 20.51 -26.65
N LEU A 448 47.10 19.35 -26.98
CA LEU A 448 47.72 18.42 -26.02
C LEU A 448 49.03 19.00 -25.44
N PHE A 449 49.89 19.59 -26.28
CA PHE A 449 51.14 20.19 -25.79
C PHE A 449 50.88 21.53 -25.09
N GLY A 450 49.91 22.31 -25.50
CA GLY A 450 49.49 23.54 -24.80
C GLY A 450 48.85 23.25 -23.44
N GLY A 451 47.99 22.22 -23.35
CA GLY A 451 47.37 21.79 -22.10
C GLY A 451 48.39 21.24 -21.09
N LEU A 452 49.34 20.41 -21.56
CA LEU A 452 50.41 19.90 -20.71
C LEU A 452 51.33 21.04 -20.21
N GLY A 453 51.67 21.99 -21.08
CA GLY A 453 52.46 23.18 -20.72
C GLY A 453 51.77 24.04 -19.65
N PHE A 454 50.47 24.21 -19.77
CA PHE A 454 49.66 24.96 -18.80
C PHE A 454 49.57 24.27 -17.45
N ILE A 455 49.42 22.93 -17.43
CA ILE A 455 49.41 22.14 -16.20
C ILE A 455 50.77 22.20 -15.50
N VAL A 456 51.87 22.10 -16.24
CA VAL A 456 53.22 22.22 -15.67
C VAL A 456 53.44 23.63 -15.10
N LEU A 457 52.96 24.67 -15.76
CA LEU A 457 53.03 26.05 -15.25
C LEU A 457 52.21 26.22 -13.96
N LEU A 458 51.01 25.67 -13.90
CA LEU A 458 50.16 25.67 -12.71
C LEU A 458 50.81 24.94 -11.54
N VAL A 459 51.42 23.79 -11.77
CA VAL A 459 52.17 23.05 -10.73
C VAL A 459 53.36 23.82 -10.24
N LEU A 460 54.11 24.48 -11.14
CA LEU A 460 55.24 25.34 -10.78
C LEU A 460 54.80 26.56 -9.93
N VAL A 461 53.69 27.20 -10.32
CA VAL A 461 53.11 28.31 -9.54
C VAL A 461 52.65 27.82 -8.16
N LEU A 462 52.01 26.66 -8.09
CA LEU A 462 51.58 26.06 -6.84
C LEU A 462 52.75 25.71 -5.92
N LEU A 463 53.83 25.15 -6.49
CA LEU A 463 55.07 24.87 -5.72
C LEU A 463 55.75 26.13 -5.23
N LEU A 464 55.72 27.21 -6.02
CA LEU A 464 56.25 28.52 -5.59
C LEU A 464 55.38 29.17 -4.50
N LEU A 465 54.06 28.97 -4.56
CA LEU A 465 53.16 29.44 -3.51
C LEU A 465 53.34 28.63 -2.22
N LEU A 466 53.48 27.31 -2.31
CA LEU A 466 53.78 26.45 -1.16
C LEU A 466 55.11 26.80 -0.50
N ARG A 467 56.17 27.07 -1.30
CA ARG A 467 57.46 27.56 -0.77
C ARG A 467 57.39 28.93 -0.12
N ARG A 468 56.40 29.77 -0.51
CA ARG A 468 56.13 31.05 0.17
C ARG A 468 55.35 30.89 1.47
N CYS A 469 54.50 29.88 1.57
CA CYS A 469 53.81 29.54 2.83
C CYS A 469 54.76 28.98 3.89
N ASP A 470 55.70 28.12 3.49
CA ASP A 470 56.67 27.56 4.45
C ASP A 470 57.61 28.63 5.09
N LYS A 471 57.85 29.76 4.40
CA LYS A 471 58.63 30.86 4.95
C LYS A 471 57.90 31.78 5.93
N ARG A 472 56.56 31.60 6.09
CA ARG A 472 55.76 32.38 7.06
C ARG A 472 55.44 31.61 8.36
N ILE A 473 55.74 30.33 8.45
CA ILE A 473 55.46 29.49 9.62
C ILE A 473 56.70 29.35 10.53
N ALA A 474 57.89 29.82 10.10
CA ALA A 474 59.14 29.66 10.85
C ALA A 474 59.47 30.82 11.80
N SER A 475 58.58 31.76 12.11
CA SER A 475 58.85 32.94 12.89
C SER A 475 57.96 33.20 14.10
N GLN A 476 57.37 32.19 14.69
CA GLN A 476 56.76 32.34 16.02
C GLN A 476 56.77 31.02 16.80
N ARG A 477 57.96 30.73 17.36
CA ARG A 477 58.11 29.82 18.49
C ARG A 477 59.13 30.47 19.44
N GLU A 478 58.61 31.10 20.46
CA GLU A 478 59.31 31.29 21.74
C GLU A 478 58.35 31.40 22.88
N ILE A 479 58.33 30.38 23.66
CA ILE A 479 58.44 30.25 25.12
C ILE A 479 57.48 31.08 25.99
N ALA A 480 56.63 30.36 26.77
CA ALA A 480 56.50 30.60 28.20
C ALA A 480 55.95 29.39 28.98
N ASN A 481 56.59 29.08 30.02
CA ASN A 481 56.57 27.98 30.97
C ASN A 481 55.37 28.04 31.96
N VAL A 482 54.82 26.87 32.28
CA VAL A 482 54.57 26.27 33.62
C VAL A 482 53.91 27.08 34.75
N GLY A 483 52.80 26.48 35.28
CA GLY A 483 52.36 26.60 36.68
C GLY A 483 50.90 26.14 36.87
N PRO A 484 50.58 25.56 38.03
CA PRO A 484 49.63 24.42 38.08
C PRO A 484 48.17 24.77 38.38
N ALA A 485 47.31 23.77 38.20
CA ALA A 485 45.85 23.77 38.40
C ALA A 485 45.39 24.23 39.78
N PRO A 486 44.16 24.69 39.90
CA PRO A 486 43.21 24.03 40.79
C PRO A 486 41.82 23.70 40.20
N GLU A 487 41.20 22.75 40.88
CA GLU A 487 40.02 22.04 40.59
C GLU A 487 38.72 22.86 40.43
N GLY A 488 37.81 22.29 39.66
CA GLY A 488 36.40 22.27 39.96
C GLY A 488 35.53 23.35 39.32
N ARG A 489 34.91 23.01 38.22
CA ARG A 489 33.50 23.24 37.93
C ARG A 489 33.18 22.72 36.51
N SER A 490 32.19 21.82 36.44
CA SER A 490 31.66 21.28 35.19
C SER A 490 31.21 22.37 34.21
N PRO A 491 31.61 22.28 32.92
CA PRO A 491 31.10 23.20 31.92
C PRO A 491 29.67 22.78 31.50
N LEU A 492 28.82 23.77 31.39
CA LEU A 492 27.54 23.71 30.67
C LEU A 492 27.73 23.15 29.26
N PRO A 493 26.74 22.40 28.73
CA PRO A 493 26.86 21.82 27.41
C PRO A 493 26.98 22.91 26.33
N ALA A 494 27.96 22.73 25.47
CA ALA A 494 28.22 23.58 24.32
C ALA A 494 26.93 23.75 23.45
N LYS A 495 26.63 25.00 23.09
CA LYS A 495 25.72 25.34 22.01
C LYS A 495 26.15 24.59 20.76
N VAL A 496 25.38 23.59 20.36
CA VAL A 496 25.52 22.95 19.05
C VAL A 496 25.10 24.01 18.02
N SER A 497 26.10 24.60 17.35
CA SER A 497 25.85 25.43 16.17
C SER A 497 25.38 24.51 15.04
N ILE A 498 24.12 24.57 14.72
CA ILE A 498 23.54 23.96 13.52
C ILE A 498 24.03 24.76 12.34
N ASN A 499 24.79 24.14 11.43
CA ASN A 499 25.10 24.73 10.13
C ASN A 499 23.79 24.76 9.31
N SER A 500 23.07 25.88 9.34
CA SER A 500 21.75 26.08 8.73
C SER A 500 21.78 26.41 7.22
N SER A 501 22.90 26.25 6.55
CA SER A 501 23.08 26.69 5.16
C SER A 501 22.41 25.82 4.08
N GLY A 502 21.48 24.92 4.45
CA GLY A 502 20.80 24.02 3.49
C GLY A 502 19.30 23.84 3.68
N VAL A 503 18.68 24.36 4.73
CA VAL A 503 17.27 24.06 5.10
C VAL A 503 16.34 25.25 4.83
N GLY A 504 15.96 25.47 3.59
CA GLY A 504 14.96 26.48 3.22
C GLY A 504 15.26 27.91 3.67
N GLU A 505 14.26 28.77 3.61
CA GLU A 505 14.36 30.20 3.99
C GLU A 505 14.31 30.37 5.52
N LEU A 506 15.08 31.32 6.04
CA LEU A 506 15.03 31.67 7.46
C LEU A 506 13.99 32.77 7.68
N PHE A 507 12.88 32.45 8.37
CA PHE A 507 11.84 33.39 8.72
C PHE A 507 12.06 33.94 10.13
N THR A 508 11.69 35.23 10.34
CA THR A 508 11.63 35.79 11.69
C THR A 508 10.34 35.35 12.39
N TYR A 509 10.36 35.37 13.73
CA TYR A 509 9.18 35.02 14.51
C TYR A 509 7.98 35.97 14.24
N GLU A 510 8.27 37.29 14.08
CA GLU A 510 7.27 38.28 13.76
C GLU A 510 6.60 38.05 12.38
N GLN A 511 7.39 37.67 11.37
CA GLN A 511 6.86 37.31 10.06
C GLN A 511 5.88 36.12 10.16
N ILE A 512 6.23 35.08 10.90
CA ILE A 512 5.34 33.91 11.04
C ILE A 512 4.10 34.25 11.86
N LEU A 513 4.21 35.09 12.89
CA LEU A 513 3.03 35.60 13.60
C LEU A 513 2.09 36.37 12.66
N HIS A 514 2.64 37.22 11.78
CA HIS A 514 1.85 37.93 10.79
C HIS A 514 1.18 36.95 9.79
N TYR A 515 1.91 35.97 9.29
CA TYR A 515 1.40 34.98 8.33
C TYR A 515 0.28 34.11 8.90
N THR A 516 0.28 33.83 10.19
CA THR A 516 -0.66 32.94 10.87
C THR A 516 -1.73 33.67 11.67
N ASP A 517 -1.78 35.04 11.58
CA ASP A 517 -2.66 35.88 12.38
C ASP A 517 -2.52 35.62 13.89
N GLY A 518 -1.25 35.63 14.36
CA GLY A 518 -0.92 35.40 15.76
C GLY A 518 -1.21 33.98 16.24
N PHE A 519 -1.17 32.97 15.37
CA PHE A 519 -1.60 31.60 15.66
C PHE A 519 -3.06 31.50 16.11
N SER A 520 -3.93 32.28 15.45
CA SER A 520 -5.37 32.29 15.72
C SER A 520 -5.98 30.89 15.59
N GLU A 521 -6.94 30.57 16.46
CA GLU A 521 -7.68 29.28 16.41
C GLU A 521 -8.42 29.06 15.10
N ILE A 522 -8.78 30.14 14.39
CA ILE A 522 -9.40 30.07 13.06
C ILE A 522 -8.43 29.47 12.03
N ASN A 523 -7.13 29.69 12.20
CA ASN A 523 -6.07 29.19 11.34
C ASN A 523 -5.51 27.84 11.81
N LEU A 524 -6.00 27.29 12.91
CA LEU A 524 -5.58 25.98 13.42
C LEU A 524 -6.13 24.86 12.53
N ILE A 525 -5.25 24.11 11.88
CA ILE A 525 -5.61 22.94 11.04
C ILE A 525 -5.80 21.72 11.93
N LYS A 526 -4.86 21.46 12.85
CA LYS A 526 -4.86 20.24 13.66
C LYS A 526 -3.91 20.37 14.85
N HIS A 527 -4.34 19.84 16.02
CA HIS A 527 -3.41 19.52 17.11
C HIS A 527 -2.70 18.20 16.84
N GLY A 528 -1.38 18.21 16.78
CA GLY A 528 -0.56 17.04 16.51
C GLY A 528 0.30 16.63 17.71
N HIS A 529 0.63 15.34 17.82
CA HIS A 529 1.52 14.85 18.89
C HIS A 529 2.95 15.40 18.78
N SER A 530 3.36 15.86 17.59
CA SER A 530 4.69 16.46 17.33
C SER A 530 4.65 17.98 17.11
N GLY A 531 3.52 18.65 17.43
CA GLY A 531 3.30 20.09 17.30
C GLY A 531 1.99 20.42 16.60
N ASP A 532 1.52 21.65 16.80
CA ASP A 532 0.28 22.16 16.24
C ASP A 532 0.51 22.71 14.82
N LEU A 533 -0.44 22.46 13.91
CA LEU A 533 -0.38 22.89 12.53
C LEU A 533 -1.33 24.06 12.29
N PHE A 534 -0.81 25.17 11.78
CA PHE A 534 -1.56 26.37 11.45
C PHE A 534 -1.48 26.67 9.95
N ARG A 535 -2.56 27.17 9.39
CA ARG A 535 -2.57 27.75 8.06
C ARG A 535 -1.97 29.14 8.11
N GLY A 536 -1.11 29.46 7.13
CA GLY A 536 -0.54 30.79 6.96
C GLY A 536 -0.62 31.25 5.51
N ILE A 537 -0.43 32.53 5.28
CA ILE A 537 -0.34 33.15 3.95
C ILE A 537 0.92 34.01 3.94
N LEU A 538 1.87 33.69 3.07
CA LEU A 538 3.09 34.48 2.88
C LEU A 538 2.77 35.85 2.25
N GLU A 539 3.68 36.79 2.32
CA GLU A 539 3.56 38.11 1.63
C GLU A 539 3.32 37.98 0.12
N SER A 540 3.81 36.92 -0.49
CA SER A 540 3.56 36.59 -1.90
C SER A 540 2.12 36.14 -2.20
N GLY A 541 1.26 36.00 -1.20
CA GLY A 541 -0.08 35.42 -1.31
C GLY A 541 -0.11 33.90 -1.33
N ALA A 542 1.04 33.24 -1.24
CA ALA A 542 1.10 31.78 -1.29
C ALA A 542 0.66 31.16 0.07
N PRO A 543 -0.27 30.17 0.06
CA PRO A 543 -0.66 29.48 1.28
C PRO A 543 0.42 28.51 1.76
N VAL A 544 0.64 28.49 3.07
CA VAL A 544 1.61 27.62 3.75
C VAL A 544 1.00 26.94 4.97
N VAL A 545 1.69 25.92 5.49
CA VAL A 545 1.40 25.29 6.77
C VAL A 545 2.57 25.55 7.71
N VAL A 546 2.28 26.15 8.85
CA VAL A 546 3.26 26.38 9.91
C VAL A 546 3.06 25.35 11.01
N LYS A 547 4.09 24.54 11.27
CA LYS A 547 4.14 23.61 12.39
C LYS A 547 4.80 24.31 13.57
N ARG A 548 4.04 24.49 14.66
CA ARG A 548 4.51 25.06 15.91
C ARG A 548 4.84 23.95 16.89
N VAL A 549 6.11 23.84 17.28
CA VAL A 549 6.64 22.81 18.17
C VAL A 549 6.97 23.46 19.51
N ASP A 550 6.22 23.12 20.57
CA ASP A 550 6.54 23.55 21.95
C ASP A 550 7.58 22.61 22.58
N LEU A 551 8.77 23.10 22.80
CA LEU A 551 9.89 22.35 23.37
C LEU A 551 9.74 22.04 24.89
N ARG A 552 8.73 22.60 25.56
CA ARG A 552 8.41 22.29 26.97
C ARG A 552 7.54 21.04 27.07
N ALA A 553 6.73 20.77 26.04
CA ALA A 553 5.80 19.66 26.00
C ALA A 553 6.38 18.41 25.31
N LEU A 554 7.38 18.59 24.42
CA LEU A 554 7.95 17.53 23.57
C LEU A 554 9.41 17.23 23.89
N LYS A 555 9.81 15.98 23.71
CA LYS A 555 11.22 15.59 23.79
C LYS A 555 11.99 16.32 22.69
N LYS A 556 13.00 17.10 23.10
CA LYS A 556 13.89 17.87 22.22
C LYS A 556 14.49 17.04 21.05
N GLU A 557 14.59 15.75 21.24
CA GLU A 557 15.15 14.79 20.28
C GLU A 557 14.31 14.64 19.01
N SER A 558 12.96 14.59 19.09
CA SER A 558 12.09 14.40 17.92
C SER A 558 12.12 15.56 16.94
N TYR A 559 12.19 16.80 17.45
CA TYR A 559 12.29 17.99 16.60
C TYR A 559 13.62 18.06 15.86
N MET A 560 14.73 17.75 16.56
CA MET A 560 16.07 17.74 15.96
C MET A 560 16.19 16.70 14.85
N MET A 561 15.54 15.53 15.04
CA MET A 561 15.51 14.49 14.02
C MET A 561 14.74 14.91 12.77
N GLU A 562 13.59 15.55 12.91
CA GLU A 562 12.81 16.05 11.76
C GLU A 562 13.62 17.05 10.93
N LEU A 563 14.29 18.01 11.57
CA LEU A 563 15.19 18.95 10.89
C LEU A 563 16.40 18.26 10.24
N ASP A 564 17.01 17.29 10.92
CA ASP A 564 18.16 16.55 10.38
C ASP A 564 17.76 15.73 9.16
N VAL A 565 16.59 15.11 9.18
CA VAL A 565 16.02 14.38 8.02
C VAL A 565 15.76 15.37 6.88
N LEU A 566 15.03 16.46 7.12
CA LEU A 566 14.69 17.45 6.10
C LEU A 566 15.91 18.15 5.49
N ASN A 567 17.01 18.23 6.22
CA ASN A 567 18.28 18.74 5.73
C ASN A 567 19.03 17.76 4.81
N LYS A 568 18.81 16.46 5.00
CA LYS A 568 19.52 15.39 4.27
C LYS A 568 18.75 14.83 3.10
N VAL A 569 17.42 14.95 3.10
CA VAL A 569 16.57 14.33 2.09
C VAL A 569 15.73 15.36 1.33
N SER A 570 15.71 15.22 0.01
CA SER A 570 14.86 16.00 -0.88
C SER A 570 14.33 15.07 -1.96
N HIS A 571 13.03 14.86 -1.99
CA HIS A 571 12.39 14.00 -2.98
C HIS A 571 10.99 14.51 -3.32
N MET A 572 10.56 14.31 -4.56
CA MET A 572 9.25 14.77 -5.03
C MET A 572 8.08 14.14 -4.29
N ARG A 573 8.25 13.04 -3.58
CA ARG A 573 7.24 12.34 -2.77
C ARG A 573 7.32 12.68 -1.28
N LEU A 574 8.13 13.65 -0.89
CA LEU A 574 8.17 14.17 0.49
C LEU A 574 7.57 15.59 0.53
N VAL A 575 7.00 15.95 1.68
CA VAL A 575 6.44 17.30 1.86
C VAL A 575 7.57 18.33 1.83
N PRO A 576 7.50 19.36 0.95
CA PRO A 576 8.56 20.36 0.87
C PRO A 576 8.58 21.28 2.09
N LEU A 577 9.73 21.37 2.76
CA LEU A 577 10.01 22.40 3.74
C LEU A 577 10.40 23.70 2.99
N LEU A 578 9.68 24.79 3.23
CA LEU A 578 9.96 26.09 2.63
C LEU A 578 10.92 26.88 3.49
N GLY A 579 10.87 26.73 4.81
CA GLY A 579 11.77 27.41 5.72
C GLY A 579 11.47 27.11 7.19
N HIS A 580 12.16 27.83 8.06
CA HIS A 580 12.05 27.62 9.51
C HIS A 580 12.35 28.91 10.31
N CYS A 581 11.89 28.93 11.57
CA CYS A 581 12.26 29.96 12.55
C CYS A 581 12.74 29.29 13.86
N LEU A 582 13.94 29.62 14.30
CA LEU A 582 14.59 29.08 15.49
C LEU A 582 14.86 30.14 16.56
N GLU A 583 14.34 31.35 16.41
CA GLU A 583 14.65 32.51 17.28
C GLU A 583 14.19 32.32 18.73
N HIS A 584 13.07 31.62 18.94
CA HIS A 584 12.48 31.48 20.27
C HIS A 584 13.02 30.23 21.00
N ASP A 585 13.44 30.35 22.25
CA ASP A 585 14.03 29.24 23.02
C ASP A 585 13.00 28.16 23.39
N SER A 586 11.75 28.54 23.60
CA SER A 586 10.68 27.64 24.04
C SER A 586 9.88 27.00 22.91
N GLU A 587 9.94 27.52 21.70
CA GLU A 587 9.20 27.01 20.56
C GLU A 587 9.98 27.18 19.26
N LYS A 588 9.77 26.23 18.34
CA LYS A 588 10.38 26.20 17.01
C LYS A 588 9.30 26.08 15.95
N LEU A 589 9.51 26.74 14.82
CA LEU A 589 8.51 26.84 13.76
C LEU A 589 9.10 26.29 12.47
N LEU A 590 8.35 25.40 11.81
CA LEU A 590 8.67 24.85 10.51
C LEU A 590 7.59 25.27 9.51
N VAL A 591 7.99 25.76 8.35
CA VAL A 591 7.08 26.27 7.31
C VAL A 591 7.10 25.30 6.14
N TYR A 592 5.97 24.67 5.88
CA TYR A 592 5.78 23.69 4.81
C TYR A 592 4.88 24.24 3.70
N LYS A 593 5.05 23.70 2.51
CA LYS A 593 4.12 23.97 1.40
C LYS A 593 2.73 23.47 1.75
N TYR A 594 1.71 24.32 1.53
CA TYR A 594 0.31 23.91 1.71
C TYR A 594 -0.12 22.86 0.68
N MET A 595 -0.86 21.84 1.12
CA MET A 595 -1.38 20.76 0.28
C MET A 595 -2.90 20.95 0.14
N PRO A 596 -3.40 21.42 -1.03
CA PRO A 596 -4.80 21.83 -1.21
C PRO A 596 -5.82 20.72 -0.96
N ASN A 597 -5.46 19.46 -1.32
CA ASN A 597 -6.34 18.31 -1.15
C ASN A 597 -6.21 17.65 0.24
N GLY A 598 -5.44 18.25 1.17
CA GLY A 598 -5.30 17.81 2.55
C GLY A 598 -4.61 16.46 2.69
N ASP A 599 -5.03 15.67 3.66
CA ASP A 599 -4.53 14.32 3.89
C ASP A 599 -5.47 13.24 3.32
N LEU A 600 -4.92 12.04 3.08
CA LEU A 600 -5.66 10.90 2.55
C LEU A 600 -6.79 10.44 3.48
N SER A 601 -6.63 10.56 4.81
CA SER A 601 -7.68 10.19 5.76
C SER A 601 -8.94 11.03 5.53
N ASN A 602 -8.77 12.34 5.43
CA ASN A 602 -9.87 13.26 5.15
C ASN A 602 -10.49 13.01 3.76
N SER A 603 -9.67 12.68 2.76
CA SER A 603 -10.14 12.41 1.40
C SER A 603 -10.88 11.07 1.26
N LEU A 604 -10.59 10.08 2.13
CA LEU A 604 -11.26 8.77 2.13
C LEU A 604 -12.57 8.75 2.93
N TYR A 605 -12.67 9.53 4.02
CA TYR A 605 -13.75 9.43 5.00
C TYR A 605 -14.66 10.66 5.06
N ARG A 606 -14.52 11.62 4.15
CA ARG A 606 -15.46 12.75 4.07
C ARG A 606 -16.87 12.24 3.81
N VAL A 607 -17.73 12.42 4.81
CA VAL A 607 -19.19 12.34 4.64
C VAL A 607 -19.60 13.56 3.82
N THR A 608 -20.10 13.35 2.62
CA THR A 608 -20.63 14.42 1.77
C THR A 608 -21.84 15.04 2.46
N ASN A 609 -21.69 16.24 2.99
CA ASN A 609 -22.83 17.10 3.25
C ASN A 609 -23.36 17.57 1.88
N LEU A 610 -24.66 17.46 1.66
CA LEU A 610 -25.40 17.53 0.40
C LEU A 610 -25.41 18.92 -0.28
N GLU A 611 -24.49 19.85 0.03
CA GLU A 611 -24.53 21.21 -0.50
C GLU A 611 -23.28 21.68 -1.27
N ASP A 612 -22.29 20.81 -1.52
CA ASP A 612 -21.09 21.18 -2.29
C ASP A 612 -20.82 20.17 -3.43
N ASP A 613 -21.40 20.46 -4.59
CA ASP A 613 -21.37 19.62 -5.81
C ASP A 613 -19.98 19.47 -6.48
N ASN A 614 -18.91 20.07 -5.91
CA ASN A 614 -17.59 20.14 -6.56
C ASN A 614 -16.51 19.23 -5.96
N LEU A 615 -16.82 18.36 -5.00
CA LEU A 615 -15.84 17.45 -4.40
C LEU A 615 -16.08 16.00 -4.85
N GLN A 616 -15.37 15.60 -5.91
CA GLN A 616 -15.31 14.21 -6.38
C GLN A 616 -14.70 13.32 -5.29
N SER A 617 -15.39 12.22 -4.95
CA SER A 617 -14.78 11.13 -4.19
C SER A 617 -13.59 10.59 -4.98
N LEU A 618 -12.49 10.25 -4.29
CA LEU A 618 -11.32 9.65 -4.92
C LEU A 618 -11.74 8.40 -5.71
N ASP A 619 -11.59 8.46 -7.02
CA ASP A 619 -11.80 7.30 -7.87
C ASP A 619 -10.72 6.24 -7.63
N TRP A 620 -10.94 5.03 -8.14
CA TRP A 620 -10.00 3.93 -7.95
C TRP A 620 -8.61 4.24 -8.52
N ILE A 621 -8.53 4.96 -9.62
CA ILE A 621 -7.28 5.32 -10.29
C ILE A 621 -6.48 6.28 -9.41
N THR A 622 -7.15 7.29 -8.87
CA THR A 622 -6.53 8.24 -7.95
C THR A 622 -6.06 7.54 -6.67
N ARG A 623 -6.83 6.59 -6.14
CA ARG A 623 -6.41 5.76 -4.98
C ARG A 623 -5.18 4.92 -5.30
N LEU A 624 -5.10 4.32 -6.48
CA LEU A 624 -3.93 3.54 -6.93
C LEU A 624 -2.71 4.45 -7.10
N LYS A 625 -2.84 5.60 -7.75
CA LYS A 625 -1.76 6.60 -7.87
C LYS A 625 -1.26 7.04 -6.50
N ILE A 626 -2.17 7.26 -5.56
CA ILE A 626 -1.82 7.61 -4.18
C ILE A 626 -1.02 6.48 -3.52
N ALA A 627 -1.44 5.22 -3.67
CA ALA A 627 -0.73 4.08 -3.11
C ALA A 627 0.68 3.92 -3.71
N ILE A 628 0.80 4.04 -5.03
CA ILE A 628 2.09 4.00 -5.74
C ILE A 628 2.99 5.16 -5.28
N GLY A 629 2.48 6.39 -5.26
CA GLY A 629 3.26 7.55 -4.84
C GLY A 629 3.73 7.46 -3.38
N ALA A 630 2.92 6.88 -2.49
CA ALA A 630 3.34 6.61 -1.11
C ALA A 630 4.45 5.54 -1.04
N ALA A 631 4.33 4.48 -1.83
CA ALA A 631 5.35 3.43 -1.94
C ALA A 631 6.67 3.97 -2.50
N GLU A 632 6.63 4.83 -3.53
CA GLU A 632 7.81 5.52 -4.09
C GLU A 632 8.52 6.38 -3.03
N GLY A 633 7.77 7.17 -2.26
CA GLY A 633 8.35 7.98 -1.18
C GLY A 633 9.01 7.13 -0.09
N LEU A 634 8.41 6.00 0.27
CA LEU A 634 8.99 5.06 1.23
C LEU A 634 10.21 4.32 0.65
N SER A 635 10.16 3.92 -0.62
CA SER A 635 11.29 3.30 -1.32
C SER A 635 12.50 4.23 -1.34
N TYR A 636 12.28 5.52 -1.63
CA TYR A 636 13.35 6.53 -1.57
C TYR A 636 14.00 6.61 -0.18
N LEU A 637 13.20 6.68 0.89
CA LEU A 637 13.72 6.72 2.25
C LEU A 637 14.52 5.47 2.61
N HIS A 638 14.03 4.27 2.22
CA HIS A 638 14.61 2.99 2.60
C HIS A 638 15.85 2.59 1.79
N HIS A 639 15.94 3.00 0.51
CA HIS A 639 16.93 2.46 -0.42
C HIS A 639 17.86 3.52 -1.02
N GLU A 640 17.42 4.77 -1.14
CA GLU A 640 18.19 5.82 -1.79
C GLU A 640 18.86 6.78 -0.80
N CYS A 641 18.38 6.83 0.44
CA CYS A 641 19.01 7.61 1.51
C CYS A 641 20.23 6.89 2.08
N SER A 642 21.26 7.66 2.48
CA SER A 642 22.46 7.13 3.15
C SER A 642 22.71 7.90 4.46
N PRO A 643 22.53 7.27 5.63
CA PRO A 643 22.04 5.90 5.85
C PRO A 643 20.57 5.74 5.48
N PRO A 644 20.09 4.50 5.21
CA PRO A 644 18.68 4.22 4.98
C PRO A 644 17.79 4.71 6.12
N LEU A 645 16.63 5.28 5.79
CA LEU A 645 15.71 5.87 6.74
C LEU A 645 14.39 5.10 6.82
N VAL A 646 13.85 4.89 8.02
CA VAL A 646 12.56 4.20 8.24
C VAL A 646 11.54 5.20 8.76
N HIS A 647 10.39 5.32 8.11
CA HIS A 647 9.38 6.36 8.38
C HIS A 647 8.54 6.10 9.64
N ARG A 648 8.42 4.99 10.20
CA ARG A 648 7.71 4.57 11.43
C ARG A 648 6.27 5.06 11.68
N ASP A 649 5.80 6.13 11.02
CA ASP A 649 4.45 6.70 11.19
C ASP A 649 3.72 6.83 9.84
N VAL A 650 3.59 5.72 9.09
CA VAL A 650 2.84 5.70 7.82
C VAL A 650 1.39 5.38 8.08
N GLN A 651 0.54 6.39 8.00
CA GLN A 651 -0.92 6.29 8.13
C GLN A 651 -1.61 7.23 7.15
N ALA A 652 -2.90 7.07 6.94
CA ALA A 652 -3.62 7.89 5.96
C ALA A 652 -3.51 9.41 6.24
N SER A 653 -3.36 9.82 7.50
CA SER A 653 -3.18 11.22 7.89
C SER A 653 -1.75 11.75 7.68
N SER A 654 -0.76 10.89 7.42
CA SER A 654 0.61 11.27 7.07
C SER A 654 0.86 11.30 5.55
N ILE A 655 -0.11 10.87 4.75
CA ILE A 655 -0.08 10.93 3.29
C ILE A 655 -0.84 12.18 2.85
N LEU A 656 -0.13 13.20 2.40
CA LEU A 656 -0.68 14.47 1.96
C LEU A 656 -0.87 14.48 0.45
N LEU A 657 -1.86 15.25 -0.04
CA LEU A 657 -2.24 15.30 -1.44
C LEU A 657 -2.13 16.74 -1.97
N ASP A 658 -1.31 16.93 -3.00
CA ASP A 658 -1.15 18.22 -3.64
C ASP A 658 -2.35 18.56 -4.58
N ASP A 659 -2.26 19.65 -5.33
CA ASP A 659 -3.32 20.14 -6.24
C ASP A 659 -3.67 19.16 -7.37
N LYS A 660 -2.78 18.20 -7.67
CA LYS A 660 -2.96 17.17 -8.69
C LYS A 660 -3.25 15.78 -8.09
N PHE A 661 -3.52 15.71 -6.79
CA PHE A 661 -3.63 14.47 -6.02
C PHE A 661 -2.33 13.63 -6.03
N GLU A 662 -1.17 14.27 -6.28
CA GLU A 662 0.13 13.63 -6.12
C GLU A 662 0.51 13.54 -4.65
N VAL A 663 1.11 12.41 -4.28
CA VAL A 663 1.45 12.11 -2.89
C VAL A 663 2.68 12.88 -2.43
N ARG A 664 2.58 13.37 -1.20
CA ARG A 664 3.68 13.90 -0.39
C ARG A 664 3.64 13.27 1.00
N LEU A 665 4.66 12.51 1.38
CA LEU A 665 4.76 11.97 2.73
C LEU A 665 5.09 13.09 3.71
N GLY A 666 4.28 13.21 4.75
CA GLY A 666 4.46 14.09 5.90
C GLY A 666 4.82 13.32 7.17
N SER A 667 4.66 13.91 8.35
CA SER A 667 4.93 13.31 9.67
C SER A 667 6.36 12.75 9.81
N LEU A 668 7.37 13.52 9.35
CA LEU A 668 8.76 13.08 9.31
C LEU A 668 9.46 13.10 10.70
N SER A 669 8.75 13.46 11.77
CA SER A 669 9.28 13.51 13.15
C SER A 669 9.65 12.14 13.75
N GLU A 670 9.10 11.06 13.20
CA GLU A 670 9.37 9.67 13.64
C GLU A 670 10.31 8.91 12.70
N VAL A 671 10.90 9.58 11.71
CA VAL A 671 11.85 8.99 10.76
C VAL A 671 13.22 8.79 11.44
N HIS A 672 13.75 7.56 11.38
CA HIS A 672 15.02 7.19 11.98
C HIS A 672 15.93 6.50 10.98
N ALA A 673 17.25 6.71 11.14
CA ALA A 673 18.25 5.94 10.41
C ALA A 673 18.16 4.44 10.77
N GLN A 674 18.25 3.59 9.78
CA GLN A 674 18.37 2.15 9.99
C GLN A 674 19.78 1.86 10.48
N GLU A 675 19.93 1.46 11.76
CA GLU A 675 21.21 1.03 12.30
C GLU A 675 21.66 -0.24 11.57
N GLY A 676 22.82 -0.16 10.90
CA GLY A 676 23.45 -1.30 10.23
C GLY A 676 23.78 -2.42 11.23
N ASP A 677 23.61 -3.67 10.80
CA ASP A 677 24.00 -4.92 11.46
C ASP A 677 23.24 -5.37 12.71
N SER A 678 21.90 -5.45 12.64
CA SER A 678 21.20 -6.28 13.64
C SER A 678 19.95 -7.01 13.13
N HIS A 679 19.97 -7.56 11.91
CA HIS A 679 18.88 -8.46 11.47
C HIS A 679 18.66 -9.68 12.38
N GLN A 680 19.64 -10.04 13.23
CA GLN A 680 19.47 -11.06 14.26
C GLN A 680 18.92 -10.54 15.61
N ASN A 681 19.05 -9.24 15.91
CA ASN A 681 18.71 -8.71 17.24
C ASN A 681 17.28 -8.20 17.38
N VAL A 682 16.59 -7.85 16.29
CA VAL A 682 15.20 -7.37 16.35
C VAL A 682 14.25 -8.52 16.63
N ILE A 683 14.45 -9.67 16.00
CA ILE A 683 13.64 -10.88 16.26
C ILE A 683 13.89 -11.43 17.67
N THR A 684 15.12 -11.40 18.16
CA THR A 684 15.46 -11.84 19.52
C THR A 684 15.00 -10.88 20.62
N LYS A 685 14.91 -9.58 20.37
CA LYS A 685 14.32 -8.62 21.34
C LYS A 685 12.81 -8.74 21.43
N LEU A 686 12.12 -9.07 20.33
CA LEU A 686 10.68 -9.33 20.33
C LEU A 686 10.31 -10.67 21.01
N LEU A 687 11.26 -11.61 21.10
CA LEU A 687 11.06 -12.93 21.73
C LEU A 687 11.51 -13.00 23.20
N ARG A 688 12.17 -11.99 23.75
CA ARG A 688 12.46 -11.93 25.19
C ARG A 688 11.26 -11.39 25.95
N LYS A 689 10.49 -12.30 26.56
CA LYS A 689 9.55 -11.98 27.63
C LYS A 689 10.31 -11.31 28.79
N PRO A 690 9.79 -10.25 29.42
CA PRO A 690 10.23 -9.88 30.76
C PRO A 690 9.82 -10.97 31.74
N GLN A 691 10.73 -11.34 32.61
CA GLN A 691 10.49 -12.17 33.78
C GLN A 691 9.59 -11.43 34.76
#